data_f164418ed1966b62384d51dae094a322
#
_entry.id   f164418ed1966b62384d51dae094a322
#
_cell.length_a   1.000
_cell.length_b   1.000
_cell.length_c   1.000
_cell.angle_alpha   90.00
_cell.angle_beta   90.00
_cell.angle_gamma   90.00
#
_symmetry.space_group_name_H-M   'P 1'
#
loop_
_entity.id
_entity.type
_entity.pdbx_description
1 polymer ?
#
loop_
_entity_poly.entity_id
_entity_poly.type
_entity_poly.pdbx_seq_one_letter_code
_entity_poly.pdbx_strand_id
1 'polypeptide(L)'
;MLLGRSRELTQLNDLLLAAGQGHSAAVVISGEAGIGKSALAESMADAAGDIAVLRTRGIEAEYAIPFAGLADLLRPVQHLLPELPGPQAAALEGALALGPPAAVDRFAVAAATLSLLAAAAQGGSLLCVVDDAHWLDESSAEALVFAARRMRAEGSVLVFTVRDNEPGSDRFGVLEQVRLQGLDAESATALLERGVGRPLPPQVLQRLLVDTGGNPLALLELPGQLTEDQLSGRSPILEPLPLSFLLREGFLRQVRTLPPRSRSALLLVATSDLEVTGLVERAVQQAGGSLADLEPAEAAGLVSIKNGRLAFRHPLIRPAVYHEASPSERRLAHGQLALALDSVAVPQAEERRAWHLAAAAVSPDEEVAAALERVGTAANRRLSYAIATRAFERAAGLSPSRTERARRLLVAAYAAVPAGLVQEAMHLLGEVRAWTDDPAVAAVAECEQHRLAVWGSAPEESRARLFDVAARIEDQLPDVAARAYLAAAQASLFSYDIRAITHGAKQAARLAGSDEHVALQCDVFTAFAAAQAGEADRAEELLQGRRAQLAAENTFDLDQLVVTSGVCYLALERTAEARPLLTRALDASRQANAAGLLAHQLPWMALLEWLEGDWTSALALAHEAAELTSQTGWLAQRPNSLSTLARIEAGFGMASCREHAAQAMAAARAGGHAATMAHALAAVGLLELGLDHPHEAVEALQDAWDAAGPQAAPNLQLQILPDLVTAYVKAGLRDRATEKLPQLDELAARAGLFSARAAAARCHGILESRDFAEWFEQALSWHDRGTPPFQHARTHLAYGIRLRRSRNRAGARVQLHSALELFERLGAAPWAQRTRTELVSSGGSAPAHGDIIELRLTPQELQVSLAIQRGLTNADAATELFLSIKTIEYHLSNIYRKLGISSRTQLIRILSEDRTTQSPQLTPTQAPR
;
A
#
# COMPACT_ATOMS: atom_id res chain seq x y z
N MET A 1 -22.09 -21.09 28.51
CA MET A 1 -20.76 -21.68 28.26
C MET A 1 -20.79 -22.39 26.92
N LEU A 2 -19.92 -22.09 26.04
CA LEU A 2 -19.80 -22.71 24.71
C LEU A 2 -19.17 -24.09 24.86
N LEU A 3 -19.83 -25.13 24.31
CA LEU A 3 -19.35 -26.49 24.33
C LEU A 3 -18.25 -26.70 23.29
N GLY A 4 -17.18 -27.40 23.64
CA GLY A 4 -16.11 -27.79 22.71
C GLY A 4 -15.25 -26.66 22.15
N ARG A 5 -15.20 -25.49 22.83
CA ARG A 5 -14.42 -24.29 22.38
C ARG A 5 -13.45 -23.80 23.45
N SER A 6 -13.05 -24.66 24.36
CA SER A 6 -12.19 -24.26 25.48
C SER A 6 -10.83 -23.75 25.03
N ARG A 7 -10.25 -24.36 23.98
CA ARG A 7 -8.94 -23.95 23.45
C ARG A 7 -9.00 -22.56 22.82
N GLU A 8 -9.97 -22.34 21.95
CA GLU A 8 -10.17 -21.05 21.26
C GLU A 8 -10.53 -19.96 22.28
N LEU A 9 -11.40 -20.24 23.26
CA LEU A 9 -11.71 -19.30 24.33
C LEU A 9 -10.47 -18.93 25.17
N THR A 10 -9.61 -19.90 25.48
CA THR A 10 -8.36 -19.62 26.19
C THR A 10 -7.47 -18.70 25.37
N GLN A 11 -7.25 -19.02 24.09
CA GLN A 11 -6.44 -18.17 23.20
C GLN A 11 -6.98 -16.75 23.12
N LEU A 12 -8.29 -16.57 22.95
CA LEU A 12 -8.91 -15.24 22.86
C LEU A 12 -8.87 -14.49 24.21
N ASN A 13 -9.03 -15.19 25.32
CA ASN A 13 -8.90 -14.58 26.65
C ASN A 13 -7.47 -14.15 26.97
N ASP A 14 -6.47 -14.89 26.50
CA ASP A 14 -5.06 -14.49 26.63
C ASP A 14 -4.79 -13.16 25.88
N LEU A 15 -5.46 -12.92 24.74
CA LEU A 15 -5.38 -11.63 24.03
C LEU A 15 -6.01 -10.49 24.87
N LEU A 16 -7.14 -10.73 25.54
CA LEU A 16 -7.75 -9.73 26.45
C LEU A 16 -6.84 -9.42 27.65
N LEU A 17 -6.22 -10.43 28.22
CA LEU A 17 -5.26 -10.26 29.30
C LEU A 17 -4.03 -9.46 28.87
N ALA A 18 -3.50 -9.75 27.68
CA ALA A 18 -2.40 -9.00 27.08
C ALA A 18 -2.78 -7.53 26.78
N ALA A 19 -4.02 -7.29 26.35
CA ALA A 19 -4.55 -5.93 26.17
C ALA A 19 -4.59 -5.16 27.49
N GLY A 20 -4.96 -5.82 28.61
CA GLY A 20 -4.89 -5.25 29.96
C GLY A 20 -3.46 -4.84 30.38
N GLN A 21 -2.44 -5.42 29.74
CA GLN A 21 -1.02 -5.08 29.93
C GLN A 21 -0.52 -4.06 28.91
N GLY A 22 -1.40 -3.53 28.06
CA GLY A 22 -1.08 -2.53 27.04
C GLY A 22 -0.67 -3.11 25.69
N HIS A 23 -0.72 -4.41 25.47
CA HIS A 23 -0.42 -5.03 24.17
C HIS A 23 -1.65 -5.08 23.29
N SER A 24 -1.51 -4.80 22.01
CA SER A 24 -2.61 -4.86 21.04
C SER A 24 -2.51 -6.12 20.19
N ALA A 25 -3.67 -6.63 19.77
CA ALA A 25 -3.76 -7.78 18.89
C ALA A 25 -4.92 -7.65 17.90
N ALA A 26 -4.81 -8.34 16.78
CA ALA A 26 -5.92 -8.48 15.83
C ALA A 26 -6.02 -9.94 15.39
N VAL A 27 -7.22 -10.50 15.45
CA VAL A 27 -7.48 -11.90 15.15
C VAL A 27 -8.71 -12.06 14.27
N VAL A 28 -8.65 -13.01 13.35
CA VAL A 28 -9.76 -13.39 12.48
C VAL A 28 -10.26 -14.77 12.89
N ILE A 29 -11.51 -14.85 13.27
CA ILE A 29 -12.20 -16.11 13.52
C ILE A 29 -12.84 -16.55 12.20
N SER A 30 -12.26 -17.54 11.55
CA SER A 30 -12.71 -18.04 10.25
C SER A 30 -13.35 -19.45 10.35
N GLY A 31 -14.16 -19.80 9.37
CA GLY A 31 -14.80 -21.11 9.27
C GLY A 31 -16.15 -21.07 8.57
N GLU A 32 -16.76 -22.24 8.41
CA GLU A 32 -18.04 -22.43 7.72
C GLU A 32 -19.21 -21.66 8.37
N ALA A 33 -20.27 -21.46 7.60
CA ALA A 33 -21.53 -20.90 8.11
C ALA A 33 -22.08 -21.78 9.24
N GLY A 34 -22.54 -21.18 10.35
CA GLY A 34 -23.12 -21.92 11.48
C GLY A 34 -22.13 -22.59 12.41
N ILE A 35 -20.81 -22.49 12.19
CA ILE A 35 -19.75 -23.14 12.98
C ILE A 35 -19.57 -22.55 14.39
N GLY A 36 -20.20 -21.40 14.68
CA GLY A 36 -20.16 -20.76 15.99
C GLY A 36 -19.23 -19.55 16.13
N LYS A 37 -18.79 -18.91 15.00
CA LYS A 37 -17.90 -17.74 15.01
C LYS A 37 -18.43 -16.57 15.84
N SER A 38 -19.64 -16.10 15.50
CA SER A 38 -20.31 -15.00 16.21
C SER A 38 -20.53 -15.33 17.70
N ALA A 39 -20.90 -16.58 18.02
CA ALA A 39 -21.08 -17.02 19.38
C ALA A 39 -19.76 -16.99 20.19
N LEU A 40 -18.64 -17.32 19.55
CA LEU A 40 -17.32 -17.26 20.16
C LEU A 40 -16.89 -15.81 20.39
N ALA A 41 -17.10 -14.93 19.41
CA ALA A 41 -16.80 -13.50 19.53
C ALA A 41 -17.68 -12.81 20.60
N GLU A 42 -18.96 -13.14 20.68
CA GLU A 42 -19.86 -12.67 21.74
C GLU A 42 -19.43 -13.18 23.13
N SER A 43 -19.06 -14.47 23.25
CA SER A 43 -18.57 -15.02 24.52
C SER A 43 -17.30 -14.33 25.00
N MET A 44 -16.43 -13.91 24.09
CA MET A 44 -15.25 -13.07 24.40
C MET A 44 -15.67 -11.68 24.87
N ALA A 45 -16.65 -11.07 24.20
CA ALA A 45 -17.17 -9.76 24.58
C ALA A 45 -17.88 -9.78 25.94
N ASP A 46 -18.56 -10.86 26.26
CA ASP A 46 -19.19 -11.05 27.59
C ASP A 46 -18.14 -11.28 28.70
N ALA A 47 -17.00 -11.88 28.34
CA ALA A 47 -15.88 -12.12 29.27
C ALA A 47 -14.98 -10.88 29.46
N ALA A 48 -15.17 -9.83 28.65
CA ALA A 48 -14.31 -8.64 28.65
C ALA A 48 -14.36 -7.81 29.96
N GLY A 49 -15.37 -8.01 30.81
CA GLY A 49 -15.46 -7.34 32.12
C GLY A 49 -15.55 -5.83 32.00
N ASP A 50 -14.54 -5.12 32.54
CA ASP A 50 -14.45 -3.66 32.54
C ASP A 50 -13.85 -3.09 31.23
N ILE A 51 -13.49 -3.95 30.25
CA ILE A 51 -12.95 -3.54 28.96
C ILE A 51 -14.08 -2.91 28.11
N ALA A 52 -13.82 -1.74 27.56
CA ALA A 52 -14.76 -1.10 26.64
C ALA A 52 -14.94 -1.94 25.36
N VAL A 53 -16.20 -2.19 24.95
CA VAL A 53 -16.49 -3.04 23.79
C VAL A 53 -17.20 -2.23 22.71
N LEU A 54 -16.57 -2.10 21.54
CA LEU A 54 -17.19 -1.57 20.33
C LEU A 54 -17.64 -2.74 19.44
N ARG A 55 -18.80 -2.60 18.83
CA ARG A 55 -19.37 -3.64 17.97
C ARG A 55 -19.87 -3.06 16.67
N THR A 56 -19.62 -3.79 15.59
CA THR A 56 -20.30 -3.61 14.31
C THR A 56 -20.49 -4.95 13.64
N ARG A 57 -21.35 -4.97 12.63
CA ARG A 57 -21.60 -6.15 11.84
C ARG A 57 -21.62 -5.81 10.36
N GLY A 58 -20.92 -6.59 9.56
CA GLY A 58 -21.03 -6.49 8.11
C GLY A 58 -22.43 -6.91 7.63
N ILE A 59 -23.04 -6.09 6.80
CA ILE A 59 -24.37 -6.31 6.24
C ILE A 59 -24.24 -6.29 4.71
N GLU A 60 -24.64 -7.37 4.05
CA GLU A 60 -24.56 -7.51 2.59
C GLU A 60 -25.20 -6.32 1.84
N ALA A 61 -26.35 -5.83 2.33
CA ALA A 61 -27.05 -4.69 1.74
C ALA A 61 -26.32 -3.35 1.91
N GLU A 62 -25.44 -3.24 2.91
CA GLU A 62 -24.62 -2.04 3.18
C GLU A 62 -23.25 -2.08 2.51
N TYR A 63 -22.90 -3.20 1.87
CA TYR A 63 -21.61 -3.38 1.20
C TYR A 63 -21.28 -2.27 0.19
N ALA A 64 -22.29 -1.64 -0.39
CA ALA A 64 -22.14 -0.51 -1.33
C ALA A 64 -22.16 0.87 -0.65
N ILE A 65 -22.26 0.97 0.68
CA ILE A 65 -22.36 2.24 1.42
C ILE A 65 -21.02 2.55 2.07
N PRO A 66 -20.33 3.64 1.67
CA PRO A 66 -19.03 3.98 2.18
C PRO A 66 -19.01 4.15 3.69
N PHE A 67 -18.01 3.56 4.33
CA PHE A 67 -17.76 3.71 5.76
C PHE A 67 -18.96 3.40 6.66
N ALA A 68 -19.97 2.64 6.18
CA ALA A 68 -21.15 2.31 6.98
C ALA A 68 -20.75 1.47 8.21
N GLY A 69 -19.95 0.43 8.01
CA GLY A 69 -19.46 -0.40 9.10
C GLY A 69 -18.54 0.36 10.06
N LEU A 70 -17.71 1.25 9.55
CA LEU A 70 -16.82 2.08 10.36
C LEU A 70 -17.60 3.11 11.17
N ALA A 71 -18.59 3.76 10.57
CA ALA A 71 -19.47 4.72 11.23
C ALA A 71 -20.24 4.07 12.39
N ASP A 72 -20.72 2.84 12.19
CA ASP A 72 -21.41 2.10 13.25
C ASP A 72 -20.46 1.71 14.38
N LEU A 73 -19.29 1.17 14.06
CA LEU A 73 -18.26 0.80 15.05
C LEU A 73 -17.82 1.98 15.88
N LEU A 74 -17.54 3.12 15.24
CA LEU A 74 -16.94 4.29 15.89
C LEU A 74 -17.97 5.22 16.55
N ARG A 75 -19.26 5.02 16.35
CA ARG A 75 -20.32 5.87 16.90
C ARG A 75 -20.20 6.14 18.41
N PRO A 76 -19.89 5.15 19.26
CA PRO A 76 -19.77 5.40 20.71
C PRO A 76 -18.59 6.29 21.09
N VAL A 77 -17.55 6.37 20.24
CA VAL A 77 -16.29 7.07 20.53
C VAL A 77 -16.08 8.32 19.66
N GLN A 78 -17.05 8.73 18.86
CA GLN A 78 -16.98 9.93 18.01
C GLN A 78 -16.67 11.21 18.78
N HIS A 79 -17.06 11.28 20.06
CA HIS A 79 -16.79 12.41 20.93
C HIS A 79 -15.28 12.66 21.17
N LEU A 80 -14.42 11.68 20.86
CA LEU A 80 -12.95 11.78 20.96
C LEU A 80 -12.31 12.34 19.67
N LEU A 81 -13.05 12.56 18.59
CA LEU A 81 -12.53 13.15 17.35
C LEU A 81 -11.74 14.46 17.54
N PRO A 82 -12.17 15.39 18.41
CA PRO A 82 -11.40 16.60 18.67
C PRO A 82 -10.05 16.39 19.33
N GLU A 83 -9.77 15.21 19.87
CA GLU A 83 -8.49 14.86 20.50
C GLU A 83 -7.44 14.39 19.47
N LEU A 84 -7.87 14.10 18.24
CA LEU A 84 -7.00 13.68 17.16
C LEU A 84 -6.24 14.87 16.54
N PRO A 85 -5.09 14.62 15.89
CA PRO A 85 -4.46 15.62 15.04
C PRO A 85 -5.44 16.19 14.01
N GLY A 86 -5.45 17.51 13.82
CA GLY A 86 -6.43 18.20 12.99
C GLY A 86 -6.67 17.58 11.60
N PRO A 87 -5.63 17.23 10.82
CA PRO A 87 -5.82 16.56 9.52
C PRO A 87 -6.50 15.19 9.63
N GLN A 88 -6.19 14.41 10.67
CA GLN A 88 -6.82 13.11 10.91
C GLN A 88 -8.28 13.25 11.35
N ALA A 89 -8.58 14.20 12.26
CA ALA A 89 -9.95 14.50 12.66
C ALA A 89 -10.80 14.89 11.45
N ALA A 90 -10.34 15.84 10.63
CA ALA A 90 -11.03 16.29 9.44
C ALA A 90 -11.26 15.17 8.42
N ALA A 91 -10.27 14.25 8.25
CA ALA A 91 -10.38 13.10 7.38
C ALA A 91 -11.51 12.17 7.82
N LEU A 92 -11.53 11.82 9.09
CA LEU A 92 -12.51 10.89 9.63
C LEU A 92 -13.91 11.52 9.72
N GLU A 93 -14.00 12.80 10.11
CA GLU A 93 -15.27 13.56 10.08
C GLU A 93 -15.87 13.60 8.66
N GLY A 94 -15.02 13.85 7.64
CA GLY A 94 -15.46 13.85 6.24
C GLY A 94 -15.92 12.46 5.78
N ALA A 95 -15.20 11.41 6.13
CA ALA A 95 -15.53 10.03 5.80
C ALA A 95 -16.84 9.56 6.46
N LEU A 96 -17.04 9.94 7.72
CA LEU A 96 -18.24 9.60 8.51
C LEU A 96 -19.43 10.56 8.25
N ALA A 97 -19.29 11.53 7.33
CA ALA A 97 -20.30 12.56 7.04
C ALA A 97 -20.69 13.41 8.26
N LEU A 98 -19.75 13.63 9.20
CA LEU A 98 -19.94 14.48 10.38
C LEU A 98 -19.47 15.92 10.16
N GLY A 99 -18.69 16.17 9.10
CA GLY A 99 -18.12 17.46 8.74
C GLY A 99 -18.20 17.74 7.23
N PRO A 100 -17.71 18.92 6.78
CA PRO A 100 -17.63 19.20 5.35
C PRO A 100 -16.71 18.19 4.66
N PRO A 101 -17.01 17.81 3.40
CA PRO A 101 -16.17 16.89 2.65
C PRO A 101 -14.79 17.50 2.47
N ALA A 102 -13.80 16.94 3.14
CA ALA A 102 -12.40 17.29 2.95
C ALA A 102 -11.80 16.45 1.80
N ALA A 103 -10.84 17.00 1.07
CA ALA A 103 -10.03 16.22 0.13
C ALA A 103 -9.04 15.37 0.94
N VAL A 104 -9.46 14.17 1.38
CA VAL A 104 -8.66 13.33 2.28
C VAL A 104 -8.41 11.97 1.62
N ASP A 105 -7.18 11.50 1.69
CA ASP A 105 -6.78 10.16 1.24
C ASP A 105 -7.36 9.07 2.16
N ARG A 106 -7.68 7.90 1.61
CA ARG A 106 -8.14 6.71 2.34
C ARG A 106 -7.19 6.31 3.48
N PHE A 107 -5.89 6.55 3.30
CA PHE A 107 -4.89 6.30 4.34
C PHE A 107 -5.02 7.25 5.54
N ALA A 108 -5.42 8.50 5.30
CA ALA A 108 -5.71 9.43 6.37
C ALA A 108 -6.89 8.98 7.24
N VAL A 109 -7.95 8.45 6.61
CA VAL A 109 -9.09 7.86 7.33
C VAL A 109 -8.65 6.62 8.12
N ALA A 110 -7.82 5.78 7.52
CA ALA A 110 -7.30 4.58 8.18
C ALA A 110 -6.37 4.93 9.36
N ALA A 111 -5.48 5.91 9.20
CA ALA A 111 -4.63 6.42 10.28
C ALA A 111 -5.46 7.11 11.38
N ALA A 112 -6.47 7.88 10.99
CA ALA A 112 -7.41 8.50 11.93
C ALA A 112 -8.22 7.45 12.71
N THR A 113 -8.62 6.37 12.04
CA THR A 113 -9.29 5.23 12.69
C THR A 113 -8.38 4.59 13.73
N LEU A 114 -7.11 4.34 13.41
CA LEU A 114 -6.11 3.83 14.36
C LEU A 114 -5.97 4.79 15.55
N SER A 115 -5.81 6.08 15.30
CA SER A 115 -5.65 7.10 16.34
C SER A 115 -6.89 7.21 17.23
N LEU A 116 -8.10 7.13 16.66
CA LEU A 116 -9.34 7.16 17.44
C LEU A 116 -9.51 5.92 18.31
N LEU A 117 -9.21 4.73 17.80
CA LEU A 117 -9.21 3.50 18.59
C LEU A 117 -8.17 3.55 19.70
N ALA A 118 -7.00 4.11 19.44
CA ALA A 118 -5.97 4.32 20.45
C ALA A 118 -6.41 5.33 21.52
N ALA A 119 -7.09 6.42 21.16
CA ALA A 119 -7.67 7.39 22.08
C ALA A 119 -8.76 6.73 22.94
N ALA A 120 -9.63 5.94 22.33
CA ALA A 120 -10.67 5.20 23.05
C ALA A 120 -10.11 4.20 24.07
N ALA A 121 -8.91 3.67 23.84
CA ALA A 121 -8.21 2.78 24.74
C ALA A 121 -7.40 3.49 25.84
N GLN A 122 -7.32 4.83 25.88
CA GLN A 122 -6.55 5.56 26.88
C GLN A 122 -7.10 5.43 28.31
N GLY A 123 -8.41 5.21 28.46
CA GLY A 123 -9.07 5.00 29.74
C GLY A 123 -9.03 3.55 30.25
N GLY A 124 -8.48 2.64 29.47
CA GLY A 124 -8.48 1.19 29.77
C GLY A 124 -8.18 0.41 28.48
N SER A 125 -8.49 -0.88 28.47
CA SER A 125 -8.38 -1.69 27.26
C SER A 125 -9.63 -1.55 26.39
N LEU A 126 -9.49 -1.82 25.09
CA LEU A 126 -10.56 -1.74 24.10
C LEU A 126 -10.70 -3.08 23.37
N LEU A 127 -11.93 -3.58 23.26
CA LEU A 127 -12.27 -4.71 22.41
C LEU A 127 -13.18 -4.22 21.25
N CYS A 128 -12.78 -4.46 20.03
CA CYS A 128 -13.58 -4.23 18.84
C CYS A 128 -14.02 -5.56 18.26
N VAL A 129 -15.32 -5.79 18.15
CA VAL A 129 -15.91 -6.98 17.53
C VAL A 129 -16.56 -6.61 16.22
N VAL A 130 -16.08 -7.19 15.14
CA VAL A 130 -16.57 -6.99 13.78
C VAL A 130 -17.14 -8.32 13.29
N ASP A 131 -18.44 -8.49 13.44
CA ASP A 131 -19.11 -9.73 13.03
C ASP A 131 -19.44 -9.72 11.53
N ASP A 132 -19.39 -10.89 10.88
CA ASP A 132 -19.60 -11.05 9.43
C ASP A 132 -18.77 -10.05 8.59
N ALA A 133 -17.49 -9.84 8.94
CA ALA A 133 -16.60 -8.81 8.38
C ALA A 133 -16.44 -8.90 6.85
N HIS A 134 -16.66 -10.05 6.23
CA HIS A 134 -16.68 -10.23 4.78
C HIS A 134 -17.78 -9.43 4.08
N TRP A 135 -18.82 -8.99 4.81
CA TRP A 135 -19.87 -8.10 4.34
C TRP A 135 -19.67 -6.62 4.69
N LEU A 136 -18.52 -6.27 5.28
CA LEU A 136 -18.19 -4.85 5.44
C LEU A 136 -18.01 -4.19 4.08
N ASP A 137 -18.41 -2.94 3.99
CA ASP A 137 -18.02 -2.09 2.86
C ASP A 137 -16.48 -2.00 2.77
N GLU A 138 -16.00 -1.86 1.54
CA GLU A 138 -14.56 -1.94 1.24
C GLU A 138 -13.74 -0.91 2.01
N SER A 139 -14.27 0.32 2.11
CA SER A 139 -13.59 1.43 2.79
C SER A 139 -13.46 1.19 4.30
N SER A 140 -14.50 0.65 4.94
CA SER A 140 -14.45 0.24 6.35
C SER A 140 -13.48 -0.92 6.58
N ALA A 141 -13.52 -1.94 5.72
CA ALA A 141 -12.63 -3.10 5.84
C ALA A 141 -11.15 -2.70 5.70
N GLU A 142 -10.83 -1.87 4.70
CA GLU A 142 -9.47 -1.35 4.51
C GLU A 142 -8.98 -0.55 5.72
N ALA A 143 -9.79 0.38 6.24
CA ALA A 143 -9.42 1.19 7.38
C ALA A 143 -9.17 0.34 8.63
N LEU A 144 -10.01 -0.65 8.89
CA LEU A 144 -9.88 -1.54 10.05
C LEU A 144 -8.70 -2.51 9.92
N VAL A 145 -8.44 -3.08 8.74
CA VAL A 145 -7.27 -3.94 8.48
C VAL A 145 -5.98 -3.13 8.60
N PHE A 146 -5.96 -1.91 8.09
CA PHE A 146 -4.82 -1.01 8.25
C PHE A 146 -4.53 -0.73 9.73
N ALA A 147 -5.55 -0.37 10.52
CA ALA A 147 -5.41 -0.15 11.95
C ALA A 147 -4.92 -1.42 12.66
N ALA A 148 -5.54 -2.58 12.37
CA ALA A 148 -5.19 -3.88 12.95
C ALA A 148 -3.72 -4.26 12.74
N ARG A 149 -3.16 -3.97 11.58
CA ARG A 149 -1.74 -4.27 11.26
C ARG A 149 -0.74 -3.37 11.99
N ARG A 150 -1.16 -2.18 12.40
CA ARG A 150 -0.28 -1.15 12.99
C ARG A 150 -0.40 -1.01 14.49
N MET A 151 -1.47 -1.52 15.07
CA MET A 151 -1.64 -1.54 16.52
C MET A 151 -0.57 -2.42 17.19
N ARG A 152 0.07 -1.91 18.26
CA ARG A 152 1.11 -2.60 19.03
C ARG A 152 0.92 -2.44 20.53
N ALA A 153 0.74 -1.22 21.01
CA ALA A 153 0.80 -0.87 22.43
C ALA A 153 -0.43 -0.06 22.89
N GLU A 154 -1.51 -0.09 22.14
CA GLU A 154 -2.73 0.66 22.43
C GLU A 154 -3.58 0.00 23.50
N GLY A 155 -3.34 -1.29 23.78
CA GLY A 155 -4.17 -2.10 24.69
C GLY A 155 -5.52 -2.45 24.03
N SER A 156 -5.54 -2.65 22.74
CA SER A 156 -6.77 -2.90 21.98
C SER A 156 -6.75 -4.26 21.29
N VAL A 157 -7.88 -4.95 21.27
CA VAL A 157 -8.06 -6.20 20.54
C VAL A 157 -9.12 -6.02 19.46
N LEU A 158 -8.78 -6.33 18.20
CA LEU A 158 -9.74 -6.37 17.09
C LEU A 158 -10.04 -7.84 16.76
N VAL A 159 -11.31 -8.18 16.78
CA VAL A 159 -11.80 -9.52 16.42
C VAL A 159 -12.71 -9.42 15.23
N PHE A 160 -12.35 -10.11 14.17
CA PHE A 160 -13.15 -10.20 12.95
C PHE A 160 -13.72 -11.62 12.82
N THR A 161 -14.99 -11.75 12.48
CA THR A 161 -15.53 -13.04 12.08
C THR A 161 -15.72 -13.06 10.56
N VAL A 162 -15.24 -14.12 9.91
CA VAL A 162 -15.25 -14.24 8.46
C VAL A 162 -15.71 -15.64 8.05
N ARG A 163 -16.51 -15.76 7.01
CA ARG A 163 -16.88 -17.06 6.41
C ARG A 163 -15.83 -17.46 5.38
N ASP A 164 -15.52 -18.75 5.36
CA ASP A 164 -14.65 -19.32 4.34
C ASP A 164 -15.32 -19.21 2.96
N ASN A 165 -14.53 -18.87 1.94
CA ASN A 165 -14.94 -18.82 0.54
C ASN A 165 -16.04 -17.78 0.19
N GLU A 166 -16.32 -16.81 1.04
CA GLU A 166 -17.23 -15.71 0.70
C GLU A 166 -16.44 -14.52 0.08
N PRO A 167 -17.05 -13.74 -0.83
CA PRO A 167 -16.44 -12.53 -1.33
C PRO A 167 -16.00 -11.59 -0.19
N GLY A 168 -14.80 -11.02 -0.30
CA GLY A 168 -14.27 -10.11 0.72
C GLY A 168 -13.55 -10.78 1.89
N SER A 169 -13.57 -12.12 2.00
CA SER A 169 -12.85 -12.84 3.05
C SER A 169 -11.33 -12.71 2.94
N ASP A 170 -10.81 -12.65 1.71
CA ASP A 170 -9.37 -12.60 1.43
C ASP A 170 -8.67 -11.37 2.01
N ARG A 171 -9.42 -10.27 2.20
CA ARG A 171 -8.91 -9.01 2.78
C ARG A 171 -8.34 -9.18 4.18
N PHE A 172 -8.87 -10.14 4.94
CA PHE A 172 -8.50 -10.42 6.32
C PHE A 172 -7.42 -11.50 6.44
N GLY A 173 -6.98 -12.09 5.33
CA GLY A 173 -5.99 -13.17 5.30
C GLY A 173 -4.59 -12.79 5.80
N VAL A 174 -4.31 -11.48 5.87
CA VAL A 174 -3.04 -10.94 6.37
C VAL A 174 -2.96 -10.86 7.90
N LEU A 175 -4.06 -11.10 8.62
CA LEU A 175 -4.16 -11.08 10.08
C LEU A 175 -4.04 -12.50 10.64
N GLU A 176 -3.78 -12.60 11.95
CA GLU A 176 -3.72 -13.90 12.64
C GLU A 176 -5.06 -14.63 12.55
N GLN A 177 -5.04 -15.93 12.24
CA GLN A 177 -6.24 -16.72 11.97
C GLN A 177 -6.51 -17.72 13.08
N VAL A 178 -7.75 -17.71 13.61
CA VAL A 178 -8.32 -18.76 14.43
C VAL A 178 -9.40 -19.48 13.63
N ARG A 179 -9.06 -20.61 13.02
CA ARG A 179 -9.97 -21.37 12.18
C ARG A 179 -10.79 -22.34 13.00
N LEU A 180 -12.11 -22.16 12.99
CA LEU A 180 -13.05 -23.05 13.67
C LEU A 180 -13.39 -24.27 12.82
N GLN A 181 -13.32 -25.42 13.46
CA GLN A 181 -13.77 -26.69 12.89
C GLN A 181 -15.06 -27.16 13.60
N GLY A 182 -15.68 -28.22 13.10
CA GLY A 182 -16.80 -28.86 13.75
C GLY A 182 -16.48 -29.26 15.20
N LEU A 183 -17.49 -29.33 16.04
CA LEU A 183 -17.33 -29.80 17.41
C LEU A 183 -16.87 -31.26 17.41
N ASP A 184 -16.06 -31.61 18.41
CA ASP A 184 -15.74 -33.02 18.68
C ASP A 184 -16.99 -33.82 19.07
N ALA A 185 -16.90 -35.16 18.98
CA ALA A 185 -18.03 -36.03 19.16
C ALA A 185 -18.71 -35.91 20.56
N GLU A 186 -17.92 -35.62 21.60
CA GLU A 186 -18.44 -35.47 22.96
C GLU A 186 -19.22 -34.16 23.10
N SER A 187 -18.63 -33.06 22.68
CA SER A 187 -19.24 -31.72 22.69
C SER A 187 -20.48 -31.64 21.80
N ALA A 188 -20.40 -32.25 20.62
CA ALA A 188 -21.52 -32.31 19.68
C ALA A 188 -22.68 -33.16 20.22
N THR A 189 -22.40 -34.29 20.88
CA THR A 189 -23.40 -35.09 21.59
C THR A 189 -24.09 -34.27 22.66
N ALA A 190 -23.31 -33.63 23.53
CA ALA A 190 -23.86 -32.82 24.61
C ALA A 190 -24.73 -31.64 24.08
N LEU A 191 -24.36 -31.07 22.94
CA LEU A 191 -25.13 -30.01 22.29
C LEU A 191 -26.45 -30.54 21.71
N LEU A 192 -26.42 -31.68 21.03
CA LEU A 192 -27.60 -32.37 20.50
C LEU A 192 -28.61 -32.75 21.59
N GLU A 193 -28.15 -33.45 22.63
CA GLU A 193 -29.01 -33.92 23.72
C GLU A 193 -29.63 -32.72 24.48
N ARG A 194 -28.88 -31.65 24.65
CA ARG A 194 -29.41 -30.41 25.21
C ARG A 194 -30.47 -29.76 24.32
N GLY A 195 -30.30 -29.80 23.00
CA GLY A 195 -31.25 -29.24 22.02
C GLY A 195 -32.55 -30.05 21.95
N VAL A 196 -32.44 -31.40 22.00
CA VAL A 196 -33.57 -32.33 21.96
C VAL A 196 -34.25 -32.50 23.33
N GLY A 197 -33.53 -32.20 24.41
CA GLY A 197 -34.02 -32.34 25.79
C GLY A 197 -34.03 -33.78 26.33
N ARG A 198 -33.42 -34.73 25.63
CA ARG A 198 -33.29 -36.14 26.04
C ARG A 198 -32.09 -36.80 25.35
N PRO A 199 -31.59 -37.92 25.91
CA PRO A 199 -30.60 -38.77 25.23
C PRO A 199 -31.13 -39.36 23.91
N LEU A 200 -30.23 -39.41 22.88
CA LEU A 200 -30.54 -39.99 21.59
C LEU A 200 -29.95 -41.42 21.47
N PRO A 201 -30.58 -42.33 20.72
CA PRO A 201 -30.00 -43.63 20.42
C PRO A 201 -28.65 -43.52 19.73
N PRO A 202 -27.64 -44.35 20.06
CA PRO A 202 -26.29 -44.25 19.50
C PRO A 202 -26.24 -44.22 17.97
N GLN A 203 -27.10 -44.96 17.32
CA GLN A 203 -27.16 -45.01 15.86
C GLN A 203 -27.65 -43.69 15.25
N VAL A 204 -28.65 -43.05 15.86
CA VAL A 204 -29.18 -41.74 15.45
C VAL A 204 -28.12 -40.68 15.70
N LEU A 205 -27.50 -40.73 16.88
CA LEU A 205 -26.44 -39.82 17.26
C LEU A 205 -25.26 -39.87 16.30
N GLN A 206 -24.73 -41.08 16.04
CA GLN A 206 -23.61 -41.26 15.11
C GLN A 206 -23.95 -40.74 13.70
N ARG A 207 -25.17 -40.98 13.24
CA ARG A 207 -25.64 -40.49 11.94
C ARG A 207 -25.68 -38.97 11.88
N LEU A 208 -26.29 -38.32 12.86
CA LEU A 208 -26.35 -36.86 12.96
C LEU A 208 -24.96 -36.24 13.05
N LEU A 209 -24.03 -36.84 13.78
CA LEU A 209 -22.65 -36.35 13.90
C LEU A 209 -21.91 -36.41 12.56
N VAL A 210 -22.06 -37.53 11.84
CA VAL A 210 -21.43 -37.69 10.50
C VAL A 210 -22.01 -36.70 9.51
N ASP A 211 -23.35 -36.61 9.44
CA ASP A 211 -24.01 -35.75 8.43
C ASP A 211 -23.84 -34.26 8.72
N THR A 212 -23.62 -33.84 9.97
CA THR A 212 -23.38 -32.44 10.36
C THR A 212 -21.90 -32.05 10.37
N GLY A 213 -20.99 -33.02 10.34
CA GLY A 213 -19.57 -32.76 10.56
C GLY A 213 -19.26 -31.99 11.86
N GLY A 214 -20.14 -32.09 12.87
CA GLY A 214 -20.03 -31.39 14.12
C GLY A 214 -20.38 -29.88 14.05
N ASN A 215 -21.04 -29.41 12.97
CA ASN A 215 -21.47 -28.03 12.86
C ASN A 215 -22.57 -27.70 13.89
N PRO A 216 -22.33 -26.75 14.87
CA PRO A 216 -23.24 -26.49 15.97
C PRO A 216 -24.65 -26.08 15.55
N LEU A 217 -24.78 -25.26 14.52
CA LEU A 217 -26.08 -24.80 14.03
C LEU A 217 -26.87 -25.96 13.43
N ALA A 218 -26.22 -26.81 12.65
CA ALA A 218 -26.84 -27.99 12.07
C ALA A 218 -27.26 -28.97 13.17
N LEU A 219 -26.46 -29.18 14.21
CA LEU A 219 -26.77 -30.01 15.34
C LEU A 219 -28.02 -29.53 16.11
N LEU A 220 -28.25 -28.22 16.18
CA LEU A 220 -29.42 -27.66 16.88
C LEU A 220 -30.69 -27.68 16.01
N GLU A 221 -30.56 -27.46 14.71
CA GLU A 221 -31.71 -27.30 13.82
C GLU A 221 -32.20 -28.63 13.20
N LEU A 222 -31.28 -29.58 12.92
CA LEU A 222 -31.59 -30.85 12.29
C LEU A 222 -32.59 -31.71 13.07
N PRO A 223 -32.49 -31.87 14.38
CA PRO A 223 -33.46 -32.66 15.13
C PRO A 223 -34.91 -32.21 14.95
N GLY A 224 -35.12 -30.87 14.84
CA GLY A 224 -36.48 -30.31 14.61
C GLY A 224 -37.08 -30.65 13.25
N GLN A 225 -36.29 -31.20 12.34
CA GLN A 225 -36.75 -31.65 11.00
C GLN A 225 -36.99 -33.16 10.90
N LEU A 226 -36.59 -33.93 11.89
CA LEU A 226 -36.80 -35.35 11.95
C LEU A 226 -38.10 -35.67 12.66
N THR A 227 -38.74 -36.77 12.23
CA THR A 227 -39.93 -37.31 12.91
C THR A 227 -39.53 -37.96 14.25
N GLU A 228 -40.48 -38.06 15.18
CA GLU A 228 -40.27 -38.73 16.46
C GLU A 228 -39.81 -40.18 16.31
N ASP A 229 -40.25 -40.86 15.28
CA ASP A 229 -39.84 -42.24 14.94
C ASP A 229 -38.39 -42.29 14.45
N GLN A 230 -37.94 -41.29 13.69
CA GLN A 230 -36.54 -41.15 13.28
C GLN A 230 -35.64 -40.81 14.47
N LEU A 231 -36.03 -39.84 15.32
CA LEU A 231 -35.28 -39.46 16.52
C LEU A 231 -35.21 -40.60 17.54
N SER A 232 -36.23 -41.45 17.63
CA SER A 232 -36.23 -42.61 18.49
C SER A 232 -35.54 -43.85 17.90
N GLY A 233 -35.05 -43.77 16.66
CA GLY A 233 -34.41 -44.88 15.95
C GLY A 233 -35.35 -45.93 15.42
N ARG A 234 -36.67 -45.73 15.48
CA ARG A 234 -37.69 -46.64 14.98
C ARG A 234 -37.87 -46.60 13.49
N SER A 235 -37.47 -45.50 12.86
CA SER A 235 -37.48 -45.33 11.41
C SER A 235 -36.08 -44.89 10.92
N PRO A 236 -35.54 -45.42 9.78
CA PRO A 236 -34.23 -45.05 9.31
C PRO A 236 -34.20 -43.65 8.73
N ILE A 237 -33.06 -42.94 8.88
CA ILE A 237 -32.73 -41.68 8.21
C ILE A 237 -32.11 -42.05 6.88
N LEU A 238 -32.87 -41.93 5.77
CA LEU A 238 -32.57 -42.61 4.49
C LEU A 238 -31.57 -41.93 3.56
N GLU A 239 -31.28 -40.65 3.71
CA GLU A 239 -30.34 -39.95 2.81
C GLU A 239 -29.36 -39.05 3.54
N PRO A 240 -28.10 -38.91 3.04
CA PRO A 240 -27.19 -37.90 3.53
C PRO A 240 -27.65 -36.50 3.10
N LEU A 241 -27.86 -35.63 4.02
CA LEU A 241 -28.43 -34.31 3.81
C LEU A 241 -27.30 -33.27 3.71
N PRO A 242 -27.15 -32.55 2.56
CA PRO A 242 -26.11 -31.50 2.45
C PRO A 242 -26.37 -30.34 3.41
N LEU A 243 -25.42 -30.02 4.27
CA LEU A 243 -25.55 -29.10 5.38
C LEU A 243 -26.04 -27.66 5.03
N SER A 244 -25.49 -27.06 3.97
CA SER A 244 -25.85 -25.70 3.55
C SER A 244 -27.27 -25.61 2.97
N PHE A 245 -27.74 -26.68 2.33
CA PHE A 245 -29.07 -26.75 1.78
C PHE A 245 -30.14 -26.91 2.88
N LEU A 246 -29.84 -27.70 3.91
CA LEU A 246 -30.79 -28.01 4.99
C LEU A 246 -31.12 -26.84 5.88
N LEU A 247 -30.12 -26.08 6.28
CA LEU A 247 -30.34 -24.86 7.10
C LEU A 247 -31.21 -23.85 6.36
N ARG A 248 -30.90 -23.65 5.09
CA ARG A 248 -31.68 -22.80 4.21
C ARG A 248 -33.10 -23.34 4.01
N GLU A 249 -33.24 -24.62 3.74
CA GLU A 249 -34.55 -25.24 3.51
C GLU A 249 -35.43 -25.34 4.77
N GLY A 250 -34.81 -25.44 5.96
CA GLY A 250 -35.51 -25.34 7.22
C GLY A 250 -36.20 -23.99 7.42
N PHE A 251 -35.46 -22.91 7.21
CA PHE A 251 -36.03 -21.55 7.26
C PHE A 251 -37.02 -21.29 6.15
N LEU A 252 -36.74 -21.75 4.94
CA LEU A 252 -37.64 -21.59 3.81
C LEU A 252 -38.97 -22.31 3.98
N ARG A 253 -38.98 -23.52 4.61
CA ARG A 253 -40.25 -24.18 4.97
C ARG A 253 -41.07 -23.32 5.92
N GLN A 254 -40.48 -22.72 6.95
CA GLN A 254 -41.19 -21.82 7.84
C GLN A 254 -41.69 -20.57 7.10
N VAL A 255 -40.92 -20.01 6.24
CA VAL A 255 -41.31 -18.84 5.41
C VAL A 255 -42.47 -19.21 4.48
N ARG A 256 -42.42 -20.40 3.84
CA ARG A 256 -43.48 -20.87 2.93
C ARG A 256 -44.82 -21.14 3.63
N THR A 257 -44.81 -21.42 4.93
CA THR A 257 -46.06 -21.62 5.71
C THR A 257 -46.71 -20.30 6.12
N LEU A 258 -46.01 -19.16 6.03
CA LEU A 258 -46.54 -17.85 6.35
C LEU A 258 -47.63 -17.43 5.35
N PRO A 259 -48.63 -16.63 5.79
CA PRO A 259 -49.59 -16.01 4.91
C PRO A 259 -48.89 -15.18 3.81
N PRO A 260 -49.51 -15.01 2.60
CA PRO A 260 -48.88 -14.26 1.53
C PRO A 260 -48.48 -12.84 1.90
N ARG A 261 -49.31 -12.13 2.66
CA ARG A 261 -49.02 -10.76 3.16
C ARG A 261 -47.82 -10.76 4.11
N SER A 262 -47.71 -11.77 4.99
CA SER A 262 -46.59 -11.90 5.90
C SER A 262 -45.28 -12.16 5.16
N ARG A 263 -45.32 -12.98 4.09
CA ARG A 263 -44.16 -13.22 3.23
C ARG A 263 -43.71 -11.96 2.50
N SER A 264 -44.66 -11.16 1.98
CA SER A 264 -44.36 -9.88 1.34
C SER A 264 -43.75 -8.88 2.35
N ALA A 265 -44.32 -8.77 3.56
CA ALA A 265 -43.80 -7.91 4.62
C ALA A 265 -42.40 -8.39 5.06
N LEU A 266 -42.18 -9.69 5.22
CA LEU A 266 -40.90 -10.28 5.56
C LEU A 266 -39.82 -10.05 4.47
N LEU A 267 -40.23 -10.05 3.19
CA LEU A 267 -39.36 -9.69 2.07
C LEU A 267 -38.91 -8.23 2.15
N LEU A 268 -39.80 -7.30 2.54
CA LEU A 268 -39.42 -5.88 2.77
C LEU A 268 -38.38 -5.76 3.88
N VAL A 269 -38.55 -6.54 4.96
CA VAL A 269 -37.51 -6.60 6.02
C VAL A 269 -36.21 -7.14 5.48
N ALA A 270 -36.24 -8.19 4.63
CA ALA A 270 -35.05 -8.78 4.05
C ALA A 270 -34.35 -7.85 3.04
N THR A 271 -35.14 -7.03 2.34
CA THR A 271 -34.65 -6.08 1.32
C THR A 271 -34.18 -4.78 1.96
N SER A 272 -34.72 -4.39 3.14
CA SER A 272 -34.28 -3.20 3.88
C SER A 272 -32.87 -3.41 4.43
N ASP A 273 -32.01 -2.41 4.20
CA ASP A 273 -30.65 -2.36 4.75
C ASP A 273 -30.63 -1.77 6.19
N LEU A 274 -31.75 -1.23 6.63
CA LEU A 274 -31.90 -0.63 7.96
C LEU A 274 -32.86 -1.45 8.83
N GLU A 275 -32.46 -1.68 10.07
CA GLU A 275 -33.32 -2.32 11.09
C GLU A 275 -34.31 -1.28 11.73
N VAL A 276 -34.73 -0.29 10.96
CA VAL A 276 -35.61 0.78 11.42
C VAL A 276 -37.06 0.37 11.16
N THR A 277 -37.82 0.10 12.24
CA THR A 277 -39.22 -0.35 12.15
C THR A 277 -40.06 0.61 11.34
N GLY A 278 -39.89 1.93 11.53
CA GLY A 278 -40.71 2.96 10.84
C GLY A 278 -40.51 2.98 9.31
N LEU A 279 -39.32 2.62 8.81
CA LEU A 279 -39.05 2.50 7.36
C LEU A 279 -39.82 1.32 6.77
N VAL A 280 -39.70 0.16 7.41
CA VAL A 280 -40.39 -1.06 6.96
C VAL A 280 -41.91 -0.90 7.09
N GLU A 281 -42.41 -0.32 8.20
CA GLU A 281 -43.83 -0.01 8.38
C GLU A 281 -44.34 0.84 7.23
N ARG A 282 -43.62 1.91 6.85
CA ARG A 282 -44.03 2.79 5.76
C ARG A 282 -44.03 2.03 4.42
N ALA A 283 -43.05 1.20 4.15
CA ALA A 283 -43.00 0.37 2.95
C ALA A 283 -44.18 -0.63 2.90
N VAL A 284 -44.48 -1.28 4.02
CA VAL A 284 -45.61 -2.23 4.14
C VAL A 284 -46.94 -1.50 3.94
N GLN A 285 -47.12 -0.29 4.51
CA GLN A 285 -48.33 0.54 4.29
C GLN A 285 -48.52 0.91 2.81
N GLN A 286 -47.44 1.25 2.12
CA GLN A 286 -47.48 1.56 0.68
C GLN A 286 -47.82 0.32 -0.16
N ALA A 287 -47.46 -0.89 0.32
CA ALA A 287 -47.85 -2.15 -0.25
C ALA A 287 -49.32 -2.54 0.06
N GLY A 288 -50.05 -1.71 0.78
CA GLY A 288 -51.45 -1.97 1.20
C GLY A 288 -51.59 -2.92 2.39
N GLY A 289 -50.50 -3.08 3.18
CA GLY A 289 -50.46 -3.90 4.40
C GLY A 289 -50.35 -3.03 5.68
N SER A 290 -50.03 -3.71 6.77
CA SER A 290 -49.76 -3.08 8.07
C SER A 290 -48.62 -3.84 8.79
N LEU A 291 -48.06 -3.25 9.83
CA LEU A 291 -47.02 -3.89 10.64
C LEU A 291 -47.48 -5.21 11.27
N ALA A 292 -48.82 -5.35 11.50
CA ALA A 292 -49.44 -6.59 11.98
C ALA A 292 -49.23 -7.78 11.02
N ASP A 293 -48.97 -7.50 9.73
CA ASP A 293 -48.64 -8.58 8.78
C ASP A 293 -47.32 -9.29 9.11
N LEU A 294 -46.47 -8.74 10.00
CA LEU A 294 -45.27 -9.38 10.51
C LEU A 294 -45.51 -10.27 11.74
N GLU A 295 -46.67 -10.17 12.42
CA GLU A 295 -46.98 -10.97 13.61
C GLU A 295 -46.80 -12.50 13.39
N PRO A 296 -47.24 -13.11 12.25
CA PRO A 296 -47.00 -14.51 11.99
C PRO A 296 -45.53 -14.87 11.86
N ALA A 297 -44.71 -13.97 11.31
CA ALA A 297 -43.26 -14.18 11.19
C ALA A 297 -42.55 -14.02 12.55
N GLU A 298 -43.00 -13.11 13.40
CA GLU A 298 -42.54 -12.94 14.78
C GLU A 298 -42.94 -14.15 15.66
N ALA A 299 -44.16 -14.60 15.54
CA ALA A 299 -44.64 -15.82 16.22
C ALA A 299 -43.89 -17.08 15.79
N ALA A 300 -43.51 -17.17 14.50
CA ALA A 300 -42.64 -18.23 13.99
C ALA A 300 -41.16 -18.06 14.41
N GLY A 301 -40.82 -16.98 15.10
CA GLY A 301 -39.46 -16.72 15.56
C GLY A 301 -38.47 -16.37 14.45
N LEU A 302 -38.92 -15.90 13.29
CA LEU A 302 -38.09 -15.49 12.15
C LEU A 302 -37.52 -14.07 12.33
N VAL A 303 -38.32 -13.15 12.89
CA VAL A 303 -37.98 -11.77 13.19
C VAL A 303 -38.32 -11.42 14.64
N SER A 304 -37.75 -10.33 15.12
CA SER A 304 -38.11 -9.75 16.42
C SER A 304 -38.16 -8.23 16.33
N ILE A 305 -39.17 -7.64 17.00
CA ILE A 305 -39.30 -6.19 17.09
C ILE A 305 -39.03 -5.79 18.55
N LYS A 306 -37.89 -5.03 18.76
CA LYS A 306 -37.50 -4.56 20.09
C LYS A 306 -36.99 -3.13 20.00
N ASN A 307 -37.48 -2.23 20.86
CA ASN A 307 -37.00 -0.85 20.97
C ASN A 307 -36.96 -0.09 19.62
N GLY A 308 -37.97 -0.29 18.75
CA GLY A 308 -38.01 0.35 17.43
C GLY A 308 -37.06 -0.22 16.39
N ARG A 309 -36.39 -1.34 16.69
CA ARG A 309 -35.56 -2.11 15.73
C ARG A 309 -36.28 -3.38 15.36
N LEU A 310 -36.22 -3.69 14.07
CA LEU A 310 -36.74 -4.93 13.48
C LEU A 310 -35.60 -5.74 12.92
N ALA A 311 -35.31 -6.88 13.55
CA ALA A 311 -34.16 -7.72 13.19
C ALA A 311 -34.56 -9.15 12.94
N PHE A 312 -33.83 -9.84 12.05
CA PHE A 312 -33.96 -11.29 11.91
C PHE A 312 -33.35 -12.00 13.12
N ARG A 313 -33.99 -13.08 13.55
CA ARG A 313 -33.48 -13.94 14.64
C ARG A 313 -32.11 -14.54 14.31
N HIS A 314 -31.91 -14.89 13.05
CA HIS A 314 -30.65 -15.47 12.56
C HIS A 314 -30.25 -14.84 11.22
N PRO A 315 -28.94 -14.55 11.01
CA PRO A 315 -28.45 -13.93 9.77
C PRO A 315 -28.83 -14.67 8.49
N LEU A 316 -28.85 -15.99 8.52
CA LEU A 316 -29.17 -16.81 7.33
C LEU A 316 -30.64 -16.70 6.87
N ILE A 317 -31.56 -16.20 7.71
CA ILE A 317 -32.97 -16.03 7.33
C ILE A 317 -33.07 -14.93 6.28
N ARG A 318 -32.34 -13.81 6.44
CA ARG A 318 -32.39 -12.68 5.52
C ARG A 318 -32.07 -13.11 4.07
N PRO A 319 -30.88 -13.67 3.77
CA PRO A 319 -30.56 -14.13 2.42
C PRO A 319 -31.50 -15.24 1.95
N ALA A 320 -31.96 -16.14 2.82
CA ALA A 320 -32.90 -17.17 2.45
C ALA A 320 -34.23 -16.57 1.96
N VAL A 321 -34.82 -15.61 2.68
CA VAL A 321 -36.04 -14.90 2.29
C VAL A 321 -35.85 -14.12 1.00
N TYR A 322 -34.74 -13.39 0.88
CA TYR A 322 -34.47 -12.54 -0.28
C TYR A 322 -34.27 -13.37 -1.57
N HIS A 323 -33.49 -14.45 -1.52
CA HIS A 323 -33.23 -15.28 -2.68
C HIS A 323 -34.34 -16.25 -3.03
N GLU A 324 -35.24 -16.60 -2.10
CA GLU A 324 -36.45 -17.37 -2.40
C GLU A 324 -37.48 -16.54 -3.20
N ALA A 325 -37.52 -15.22 -2.99
CA ALA A 325 -38.39 -14.34 -3.71
C ALA A 325 -38.02 -14.26 -5.19
N SER A 326 -39.04 -14.25 -6.06
CA SER A 326 -38.85 -14.07 -7.49
C SER A 326 -38.18 -12.72 -7.81
N PRO A 327 -37.50 -12.59 -8.95
CA PRO A 327 -36.91 -11.30 -9.37
C PRO A 327 -37.94 -10.17 -9.42
N SER A 328 -39.20 -10.46 -9.73
CA SER A 328 -40.28 -9.46 -9.76
C SER A 328 -40.69 -9.00 -8.37
N GLU A 329 -40.79 -9.91 -7.40
CA GLU A 329 -41.09 -9.56 -6.01
C GLU A 329 -39.96 -8.76 -5.39
N ARG A 330 -38.72 -9.12 -5.65
CA ARG A 330 -37.55 -8.34 -5.19
C ARG A 330 -37.56 -6.92 -5.75
N ARG A 331 -37.79 -6.74 -7.06
CA ARG A 331 -37.89 -5.41 -7.67
C ARG A 331 -39.00 -4.57 -7.06
N LEU A 332 -40.15 -5.19 -6.81
CA LEU A 332 -41.30 -4.52 -6.17
C LEU A 332 -40.93 -4.07 -4.75
N ALA A 333 -40.29 -4.92 -3.96
CA ALA A 333 -39.82 -4.59 -2.61
C ALA A 333 -38.83 -3.43 -2.61
N HIS A 334 -37.84 -3.44 -3.51
CA HIS A 334 -36.94 -2.33 -3.68
C HIS A 334 -37.66 -1.02 -4.05
N GLY A 335 -38.63 -1.07 -4.96
CA GLY A 335 -39.46 0.11 -5.34
C GLY A 335 -40.24 0.69 -4.17
N GLN A 336 -40.83 -0.18 -3.34
CA GLN A 336 -41.59 0.23 -2.14
C GLN A 336 -40.67 0.87 -1.06
N LEU A 337 -39.47 0.31 -0.84
CA LEU A 337 -38.49 0.92 0.06
C LEU A 337 -37.96 2.24 -0.47
N ALA A 338 -37.75 2.38 -1.77
CA ALA A 338 -37.35 3.65 -2.37
C ALA A 338 -38.40 4.75 -2.12
N LEU A 339 -39.67 4.41 -2.26
CA LEU A 339 -40.77 5.34 -1.95
C LEU A 339 -40.87 5.63 -0.44
N ALA A 340 -40.64 4.66 0.42
CA ALA A 340 -40.68 4.88 1.87
C ALA A 340 -39.55 5.83 2.34
N LEU A 341 -38.40 5.76 1.74
CA LEU A 341 -37.27 6.63 2.03
C LEU A 341 -37.52 8.12 1.74
N ASP A 342 -38.46 8.45 0.87
CA ASP A 342 -38.84 9.85 0.65
C ASP A 342 -39.56 10.48 1.87
N SER A 343 -40.10 9.68 2.77
CA SER A 343 -40.94 10.16 3.89
C SER A 343 -40.38 9.83 5.27
N VAL A 344 -39.32 9.06 5.36
CA VAL A 344 -38.72 8.65 6.64
C VAL A 344 -37.29 9.21 6.73
N ALA A 345 -37.02 9.98 7.80
CA ALA A 345 -35.71 10.54 8.05
C ALA A 345 -34.76 9.44 8.53
N VAL A 346 -33.86 9.01 7.65
CA VAL A 346 -32.79 8.06 7.94
C VAL A 346 -31.45 8.58 7.40
N PRO A 347 -30.34 8.17 7.95
CA PRO A 347 -29.03 8.55 7.42
C PRO A 347 -28.89 8.15 5.95
N GLN A 348 -28.32 9.04 5.13
CA GLN A 348 -28.05 8.80 3.71
C GLN A 348 -29.30 8.37 2.90
N ALA A 349 -30.46 8.90 3.23
CA ALA A 349 -31.74 8.51 2.60
C ALA A 349 -31.72 8.62 1.07
N GLU A 350 -31.13 9.69 0.50
CA GLU A 350 -31.04 9.89 -0.95
C GLU A 350 -30.15 8.83 -1.61
N GLU A 351 -29.03 8.47 -1.00
CA GLU A 351 -28.12 7.44 -1.52
C GLU A 351 -28.79 6.07 -1.52
N ARG A 352 -29.40 5.70 -0.40
CA ARG A 352 -30.14 4.43 -0.26
C ARG A 352 -31.30 4.35 -1.26
N ARG A 353 -32.03 5.45 -1.40
CA ARG A 353 -33.13 5.55 -2.38
C ARG A 353 -32.62 5.30 -3.81
N ALA A 354 -31.51 5.91 -4.21
CA ALA A 354 -30.93 5.72 -5.55
C ALA A 354 -30.57 4.26 -5.80
N TRP A 355 -29.95 3.57 -4.84
CA TRP A 355 -29.62 2.16 -4.95
C TRP A 355 -30.87 1.27 -5.02
N HIS A 356 -31.90 1.53 -4.23
CA HIS A 356 -33.18 0.80 -4.30
C HIS A 356 -33.88 1.02 -5.64
N LEU A 357 -33.92 2.25 -6.16
CA LEU A 357 -34.45 2.53 -7.50
C LEU A 357 -33.69 1.78 -8.58
N ALA A 358 -32.36 1.76 -8.49
CA ALA A 358 -31.52 1.01 -9.43
C ALA A 358 -31.74 -0.52 -9.38
N ALA A 359 -32.02 -1.06 -8.19
CA ALA A 359 -32.36 -2.46 -8.03
C ALA A 359 -33.77 -2.79 -8.51
N ALA A 360 -34.70 -1.83 -8.46
CA ALA A 360 -36.07 -1.94 -8.96
C ALA A 360 -36.17 -1.79 -10.49
N ALA A 361 -35.21 -1.12 -11.13
CA ALA A 361 -35.24 -0.79 -12.55
C ALA A 361 -35.21 -2.05 -13.44
N VAL A 362 -36.13 -2.10 -14.43
CA VAL A 362 -36.24 -3.18 -15.41
C VAL A 362 -35.59 -2.81 -16.74
N SER A 363 -35.54 -1.52 -17.04
CA SER A 363 -34.98 -0.97 -18.27
C SER A 363 -34.13 0.25 -17.96
N PRO A 364 -33.30 0.71 -18.88
CA PRO A 364 -32.59 1.96 -18.74
C PRO A 364 -33.54 3.12 -18.35
N ASP A 365 -33.12 3.91 -17.37
CA ASP A 365 -33.90 5.04 -16.81
C ASP A 365 -32.94 6.17 -16.44
N GLU A 366 -33.08 7.30 -17.11
CA GLU A 366 -32.19 8.44 -16.94
C GLU A 366 -32.31 9.11 -15.57
N GLU A 367 -33.50 9.15 -14.99
CA GLU A 367 -33.69 9.74 -13.65
C GLU A 367 -32.95 8.93 -12.58
N VAL A 368 -33.03 7.60 -12.69
CA VAL A 368 -32.33 6.68 -11.79
C VAL A 368 -30.81 6.73 -12.05
N ALA A 369 -30.40 6.79 -13.30
CA ALA A 369 -28.99 6.93 -13.69
C ALA A 369 -28.39 8.23 -13.14
N ALA A 370 -29.09 9.35 -13.28
CA ALA A 370 -28.67 10.65 -12.74
C ALA A 370 -28.67 10.66 -11.19
N ALA A 371 -29.58 9.96 -10.54
CA ALA A 371 -29.56 9.81 -9.08
C ALA A 371 -28.32 9.05 -8.62
N LEU A 372 -27.97 7.94 -9.26
CA LEU A 372 -26.73 7.20 -8.96
C LEU A 372 -25.48 8.01 -9.29
N GLU A 373 -25.50 8.82 -10.34
CA GLU A 373 -24.37 9.70 -10.66
C GLU A 373 -24.12 10.73 -9.54
N ARG A 374 -25.20 11.27 -8.92
CA ARG A 374 -25.05 12.11 -7.73
C ARG A 374 -24.45 11.33 -6.55
N VAL A 375 -24.87 10.09 -6.35
CA VAL A 375 -24.26 9.20 -5.34
C VAL A 375 -22.78 9.00 -5.61
N GLY A 376 -22.42 8.68 -6.85
CA GLY A 376 -21.02 8.50 -7.26
C GLY A 376 -20.20 9.78 -7.04
N THR A 377 -20.78 10.94 -7.38
CA THR A 377 -20.13 12.24 -7.17
C THR A 377 -19.94 12.54 -5.68
N ALA A 378 -20.94 12.26 -4.86
CA ALA A 378 -20.85 12.44 -3.41
C ALA A 378 -19.84 11.47 -2.77
N ALA A 379 -19.82 10.21 -3.21
CA ALA A 379 -18.83 9.22 -2.79
C ALA A 379 -17.41 9.62 -3.20
N ASN A 380 -17.25 10.14 -4.42
CA ASN A 380 -15.96 10.62 -4.92
C ASN A 380 -15.41 11.78 -4.08
N ARG A 381 -16.28 12.73 -3.71
CA ARG A 381 -15.91 13.84 -2.80
C ARG A 381 -15.53 13.36 -1.40
N ARG A 382 -16.10 12.26 -0.94
CA ARG A 382 -15.79 11.60 0.34
C ARG A 382 -14.64 10.58 0.22
N LEU A 383 -13.98 10.54 -0.95
CA LEU A 383 -12.84 9.65 -1.25
C LEU A 383 -13.19 8.15 -1.18
N SER A 384 -14.45 7.84 -1.24
CA SER A 384 -14.95 6.46 -1.33
C SER A 384 -14.98 6.03 -2.78
N TYR A 385 -13.77 5.99 -3.38
CA TYR A 385 -13.60 5.82 -4.81
C TYR A 385 -14.16 4.51 -5.35
N ALA A 386 -14.02 3.42 -4.61
CA ALA A 386 -14.58 2.13 -5.01
C ALA A 386 -16.10 2.18 -5.15
N ILE A 387 -16.77 2.93 -4.28
CA ILE A 387 -18.21 3.10 -4.34
C ILE A 387 -18.62 4.10 -5.41
N ALA A 388 -17.83 5.16 -5.58
CA ALA A 388 -18.00 6.08 -6.71
C ALA A 388 -17.96 5.31 -8.04
N THR A 389 -16.96 4.44 -8.20
CA THR A 389 -16.83 3.55 -9.37
C THR A 389 -18.08 2.73 -9.61
N ARG A 390 -18.56 2.01 -8.61
CA ARG A 390 -19.77 1.16 -8.73
C ARG A 390 -21.02 1.98 -9.02
N ALA A 391 -21.14 3.16 -8.39
CA ALA A 391 -22.31 4.03 -8.60
C ALA A 391 -22.31 4.59 -10.04
N PHE A 392 -21.16 5.05 -10.55
CA PHE A 392 -21.05 5.51 -11.94
C PHE A 392 -21.20 4.37 -12.95
N GLU A 393 -20.63 3.19 -12.69
CA GLU A 393 -20.81 2.00 -13.54
C GLU A 393 -22.28 1.57 -13.60
N ARG A 394 -22.96 1.52 -12.43
CA ARG A 394 -24.38 1.20 -12.39
C ARG A 394 -25.25 2.27 -13.08
N ALA A 395 -24.89 3.54 -12.91
CA ALA A 395 -25.52 4.66 -13.62
C ALA A 395 -25.36 4.52 -15.13
N ALA A 396 -24.16 4.15 -15.59
CA ALA A 396 -23.89 3.87 -17.00
C ALA A 396 -24.78 2.74 -17.54
N GLY A 397 -24.90 1.64 -16.76
CA GLY A 397 -25.76 0.50 -17.12
C GLY A 397 -27.24 0.86 -17.25
N LEU A 398 -27.69 1.89 -16.54
CA LEU A 398 -29.08 2.39 -16.58
C LEU A 398 -29.26 3.59 -17.54
N SER A 399 -28.22 4.07 -18.22
CA SER A 399 -28.32 5.19 -19.16
C SER A 399 -28.98 4.77 -20.46
N PRO A 400 -30.06 5.43 -20.91
CA PRO A 400 -30.68 5.17 -22.22
C PRO A 400 -29.81 5.65 -23.38
N SER A 401 -29.06 6.75 -23.17
CA SER A 401 -28.18 7.37 -24.16
C SER A 401 -26.80 6.67 -24.18
N ARG A 402 -26.33 6.25 -25.39
CA ARG A 402 -24.98 5.71 -25.57
C ARG A 402 -23.89 6.71 -25.15
N THR A 403 -24.10 8.00 -25.48
CA THR A 403 -23.16 9.06 -25.13
C THR A 403 -23.04 9.24 -23.61
N GLU A 404 -24.16 9.31 -22.91
CA GLU A 404 -24.17 9.43 -21.46
C GLU A 404 -23.60 8.16 -20.78
N ARG A 405 -23.91 7.00 -21.34
CA ARG A 405 -23.33 5.73 -20.87
C ARG A 405 -21.81 5.76 -20.97
N ALA A 406 -21.26 6.12 -22.14
CA ALA A 406 -19.82 6.21 -22.34
C ALA A 406 -19.18 7.25 -21.40
N ARG A 407 -19.81 8.41 -21.23
CA ARG A 407 -19.36 9.47 -20.30
C ARG A 407 -19.28 8.96 -18.85
N ARG A 408 -20.34 8.29 -18.37
CA ARG A 408 -20.39 7.75 -17.01
C ARG A 408 -19.39 6.62 -16.78
N LEU A 409 -19.18 5.75 -17.80
CA LEU A 409 -18.13 4.72 -17.76
C LEU A 409 -16.73 5.35 -17.66
N LEU A 410 -16.48 6.44 -18.38
CA LEU A 410 -15.22 7.16 -18.31
C LEU A 410 -14.99 7.76 -16.91
N VAL A 411 -16.03 8.33 -16.31
CA VAL A 411 -15.97 8.86 -14.94
C VAL A 411 -15.79 7.72 -13.92
N ALA A 412 -16.43 6.57 -14.14
CA ALA A 412 -16.23 5.39 -13.31
C ALA A 412 -14.77 4.90 -13.36
N ALA A 413 -14.17 4.88 -14.56
CA ALA A 413 -12.76 4.51 -14.74
C ALA A 413 -11.83 5.47 -13.99
N TYR A 414 -12.08 6.78 -14.05
CA TYR A 414 -11.30 7.76 -13.29
C TYR A 414 -11.45 7.61 -11.77
N ALA A 415 -12.60 7.20 -11.30
CA ALA A 415 -12.81 6.90 -9.88
C ALA A 415 -12.14 5.58 -9.45
N ALA A 416 -12.03 4.61 -10.34
CA ALA A 416 -11.41 3.31 -10.06
C ALA A 416 -9.90 3.40 -9.81
N VAL A 417 -9.21 4.36 -10.46
CA VAL A 417 -7.75 4.53 -10.32
C VAL A 417 -7.32 4.84 -8.87
N PRO A 418 -7.82 5.91 -8.23
CA PRO A 418 -7.47 6.19 -6.84
C PRO A 418 -8.03 5.15 -5.85
N ALA A 419 -9.03 4.36 -6.26
CA ALA A 419 -9.50 3.20 -5.49
C ALA A 419 -8.50 2.03 -5.49
N GLY A 420 -7.46 2.08 -6.32
CA GLY A 420 -6.54 0.95 -6.53
C GLY A 420 -7.13 -0.15 -7.42
N LEU A 421 -8.31 0.07 -8.01
CA LEU A 421 -9.02 -0.86 -8.90
C LEU A 421 -8.53 -0.74 -10.35
N VAL A 422 -7.21 -0.83 -10.57
CA VAL A 422 -6.59 -0.56 -11.88
C VAL A 422 -7.13 -1.49 -12.97
N GLN A 423 -7.33 -2.77 -12.68
CA GLN A 423 -7.88 -3.73 -13.66
C GLN A 423 -9.32 -3.38 -14.04
N GLU A 424 -10.12 -2.95 -13.07
CA GLU A 424 -11.49 -2.47 -13.29
C GLU A 424 -11.51 -1.19 -14.12
N ALA A 425 -10.62 -0.23 -13.82
CA ALA A 425 -10.45 0.98 -14.62
C ALA A 425 -10.11 0.64 -16.07
N MET A 426 -9.21 -0.30 -16.30
CA MET A 426 -8.85 -0.75 -17.65
C MET A 426 -10.03 -1.43 -18.36
N HIS A 427 -10.83 -2.22 -17.67
CA HIS A 427 -12.05 -2.83 -18.20
C HIS A 427 -13.08 -1.77 -18.59
N LEU A 428 -13.37 -0.82 -17.68
CA LEU A 428 -14.31 0.27 -17.91
C LEU A 428 -13.90 1.15 -19.11
N LEU A 429 -12.61 1.44 -19.27
CA LEU A 429 -12.08 2.17 -20.44
C LEU A 429 -12.28 1.37 -21.75
N GLY A 430 -12.14 0.04 -21.69
CA GLY A 430 -12.49 -0.84 -22.80
C GLY A 430 -13.98 -0.77 -23.17
N GLU A 431 -14.85 -0.72 -22.17
CA GLU A 431 -16.29 -0.52 -22.33
C GLU A 431 -16.63 0.85 -22.94
N VAL A 432 -15.96 1.95 -22.49
CA VAL A 432 -16.12 3.28 -23.12
C VAL A 432 -15.93 3.21 -24.62
N ARG A 433 -14.88 2.53 -25.08
CA ARG A 433 -14.58 2.37 -26.51
C ARG A 433 -15.65 1.56 -27.26
N ALA A 434 -16.27 0.58 -26.60
CA ALA A 434 -17.34 -0.23 -27.19
C ALA A 434 -18.68 0.53 -27.31
N TRP A 435 -18.92 1.49 -26.40
CA TRP A 435 -20.19 2.22 -26.33
C TRP A 435 -20.17 3.59 -27.00
N THR A 436 -19.00 4.22 -27.18
CA THR A 436 -18.92 5.54 -27.83
C THR A 436 -18.82 5.44 -29.35
N ASP A 437 -19.53 6.30 -30.03
CA ASP A 437 -19.37 6.54 -31.46
C ASP A 437 -18.51 7.81 -31.72
N ASP A 438 -18.10 8.51 -30.66
CA ASP A 438 -17.24 9.69 -30.72
C ASP A 438 -15.75 9.27 -30.76
N PRO A 439 -15.03 9.54 -31.87
CA PRO A 439 -13.63 9.17 -31.99
C PRO A 439 -12.74 9.87 -30.95
N ALA A 440 -13.11 11.07 -30.48
CA ALA A 440 -12.37 11.79 -29.48
C ALA A 440 -12.45 11.06 -28.10
N VAL A 441 -13.65 10.67 -27.70
CA VAL A 441 -13.87 9.92 -26.46
C VAL A 441 -13.18 8.55 -26.52
N ALA A 442 -13.25 7.86 -27.67
CA ALA A 442 -12.57 6.59 -27.87
C ALA A 442 -11.05 6.73 -27.75
N ALA A 443 -10.46 7.76 -28.33
CA ALA A 443 -9.04 8.03 -28.25
C ALA A 443 -8.58 8.38 -26.83
N VAL A 444 -9.37 9.18 -26.10
CA VAL A 444 -9.10 9.48 -24.69
C VAL A 444 -9.11 8.19 -23.87
N ALA A 445 -10.11 7.34 -24.05
CA ALA A 445 -10.20 6.07 -23.33
C ALA A 445 -9.03 5.13 -23.65
N GLU A 446 -8.61 5.07 -24.93
CA GLU A 446 -7.44 4.27 -25.34
C GLU A 446 -6.14 4.81 -24.72
N CYS A 447 -5.93 6.12 -24.76
CA CYS A 447 -4.77 6.76 -24.12
C CYS A 447 -4.73 6.48 -22.61
N GLU A 448 -5.85 6.67 -21.91
CA GLU A 448 -5.94 6.44 -20.48
C GLU A 448 -5.72 4.95 -20.12
N GLN A 449 -6.26 4.04 -20.90
CA GLN A 449 -6.06 2.61 -20.72
C GLN A 449 -4.58 2.23 -20.77
N HIS A 450 -3.86 2.75 -21.77
CA HIS A 450 -2.42 2.49 -21.88
C HIS A 450 -1.60 3.25 -20.86
N ARG A 451 -2.01 4.47 -20.47
CA ARG A 451 -1.36 5.21 -19.38
C ARG A 451 -1.43 4.46 -18.06
N LEU A 452 -2.57 3.86 -17.73
CA LEU A 452 -2.73 3.02 -16.55
C LEU A 452 -1.92 1.73 -16.63
N ALA A 453 -1.86 1.11 -17.81
CA ALA A 453 -1.09 -0.11 -18.02
C ALA A 453 0.43 0.11 -17.82
N VAL A 454 0.92 1.34 -18.02
CA VAL A 454 2.32 1.72 -17.69
C VAL A 454 2.62 1.53 -16.20
N TRP A 455 1.69 1.90 -15.34
CA TRP A 455 1.84 1.75 -13.87
C TRP A 455 1.57 0.32 -13.38
N GLY A 456 1.07 -0.56 -14.28
CA GLY A 456 0.75 -1.95 -14.02
C GLY A 456 1.86 -2.91 -14.46
N SER A 457 1.55 -3.81 -15.40
CA SER A 457 2.40 -4.97 -15.74
C SER A 457 3.07 -4.94 -17.11
N ALA A 458 2.76 -3.94 -17.98
CA ALA A 458 3.22 -3.96 -19.37
C ALA A 458 3.64 -2.56 -19.89
N PRO A 459 4.68 -1.92 -19.31
CA PRO A 459 5.07 -0.56 -19.71
C PRO A 459 5.54 -0.46 -21.17
N GLU A 460 6.25 -1.46 -21.69
CA GLU A 460 6.80 -1.44 -23.06
C GLU A 460 5.72 -1.54 -24.14
N GLU A 461 4.73 -2.42 -23.96
CA GLU A 461 3.61 -2.54 -24.89
C GLU A 461 2.75 -1.28 -24.85
N SER A 462 2.47 -0.76 -23.67
CA SER A 462 1.68 0.45 -23.46
C SER A 462 2.37 1.67 -24.07
N ARG A 463 3.67 1.79 -23.94
CA ARG A 463 4.48 2.83 -24.58
C ARG A 463 4.32 2.81 -26.11
N ALA A 464 4.49 1.64 -26.73
CA ALA A 464 4.35 1.49 -28.18
C ALA A 464 2.94 1.89 -28.64
N ARG A 465 1.91 1.45 -27.93
CA ARG A 465 0.51 1.78 -28.20
C ARG A 465 0.22 3.28 -28.06
N LEU A 466 0.76 3.92 -27.04
CA LEU A 466 0.60 5.36 -26.84
C LEU A 466 1.20 6.17 -28.00
N PHE A 467 2.38 5.79 -28.51
CA PHE A 467 2.95 6.40 -29.70
C PHE A 467 2.08 6.18 -30.95
N ASP A 468 1.57 4.96 -31.15
CA ASP A 468 0.69 4.63 -32.27
C ASP A 468 -0.62 5.42 -32.23
N VAL A 469 -1.25 5.50 -31.06
CA VAL A 469 -2.49 6.28 -30.89
C VAL A 469 -2.23 7.75 -31.13
N ALA A 470 -1.17 8.31 -30.52
CA ALA A 470 -0.82 9.71 -30.68
C ALA A 470 -0.62 10.07 -32.14
N ALA A 471 0.16 9.28 -32.89
CA ALA A 471 0.41 9.50 -34.33
C ALA A 471 -0.86 9.39 -35.20
N ARG A 472 -1.80 8.53 -34.81
CA ARG A 472 -3.07 8.33 -35.54
C ARG A 472 -4.03 9.50 -35.38
N ILE A 473 -4.01 10.18 -34.22
CA ILE A 473 -5.00 11.24 -33.91
C ILE A 473 -4.44 12.66 -33.96
N GLU A 474 -3.15 12.86 -34.22
CA GLU A 474 -2.49 14.16 -34.08
C GLU A 474 -3.08 15.28 -34.96
N ASP A 475 -3.59 14.92 -36.16
CA ASP A 475 -4.22 15.91 -37.08
C ASP A 475 -5.64 16.28 -36.63
N GLN A 476 -6.36 15.39 -35.96
CA GLN A 476 -7.77 15.58 -35.60
C GLN A 476 -7.94 16.06 -34.16
N LEU A 477 -7.09 15.60 -33.26
CA LEU A 477 -7.15 15.84 -31.83
C LEU A 477 -5.75 16.17 -31.27
N PRO A 478 -5.13 17.28 -31.68
CA PRO A 478 -3.75 17.61 -31.34
C PRO A 478 -3.48 17.66 -29.84
N ASP A 479 -4.44 18.16 -29.04
CA ASP A 479 -4.29 18.25 -27.58
C ASP A 479 -4.29 16.86 -26.91
N VAL A 480 -5.10 15.92 -27.43
CA VAL A 480 -5.13 14.53 -26.94
C VAL A 480 -3.86 13.80 -27.37
N ALA A 481 -3.41 14.03 -28.61
CA ALA A 481 -2.18 13.45 -29.13
C ALA A 481 -0.95 13.94 -28.34
N ALA A 482 -0.88 15.24 -28.01
CA ALA A 482 0.20 15.78 -27.18
C ALA A 482 0.29 15.08 -25.82
N ARG A 483 -0.83 14.89 -25.14
CA ARG A 483 -0.90 14.15 -23.87
C ARG A 483 -0.53 12.67 -24.03
N ALA A 484 -0.92 12.03 -25.13
CA ALA A 484 -0.54 10.65 -25.41
C ALA A 484 0.98 10.51 -25.65
N TYR A 485 1.60 11.45 -26.40
CA TYR A 485 3.05 11.50 -26.57
C TYR A 485 3.79 11.71 -25.25
N LEU A 486 3.27 12.56 -24.36
CA LEU A 486 3.83 12.77 -23.02
C LEU A 486 3.67 11.54 -22.13
N ALA A 487 2.52 10.87 -22.16
CA ALA A 487 2.32 9.62 -21.44
C ALA A 487 3.27 8.51 -21.93
N ALA A 488 3.54 8.45 -23.25
CA ALA A 488 4.55 7.54 -23.81
C ALA A 488 5.98 7.90 -23.36
N ALA A 489 6.30 9.20 -23.28
CA ALA A 489 7.57 9.67 -22.75
C ALA A 489 7.72 9.33 -21.27
N GLN A 490 6.67 9.54 -20.47
CA GLN A 490 6.63 9.16 -19.05
C GLN A 490 6.82 7.64 -18.86
N ALA A 491 6.15 6.82 -19.67
CA ALA A 491 6.35 5.37 -19.68
C ALA A 491 7.81 5.00 -19.92
N SER A 492 8.50 5.76 -20.76
CA SER A 492 9.89 5.53 -21.12
C SER A 492 10.88 5.93 -20.02
N LEU A 493 10.45 6.70 -18.99
CA LEU A 493 11.28 7.01 -17.83
C LEU A 493 11.66 5.74 -17.04
N PHE A 494 10.76 4.76 -16.94
CA PHE A 494 10.99 3.51 -16.22
C PHE A 494 12.03 2.60 -16.90
N SER A 495 12.12 2.65 -18.21
CA SER A 495 13.11 1.89 -18.99
C SER A 495 14.39 2.69 -19.28
N TYR A 496 14.43 3.99 -18.93
CA TYR A 496 15.50 4.91 -19.30
C TYR A 496 15.75 4.97 -20.81
N ASP A 497 14.68 4.82 -21.62
CA ASP A 497 14.77 4.96 -23.08
C ASP A 497 14.79 6.43 -23.48
N ILE A 498 16.01 7.00 -23.49
CA ILE A 498 16.23 8.43 -23.79
C ILE A 498 15.69 8.82 -25.17
N ARG A 499 15.75 7.92 -26.15
CA ARG A 499 15.27 8.22 -27.51
C ARG A 499 13.76 8.35 -27.51
N ALA A 500 13.06 7.45 -26.86
CA ALA A 500 11.60 7.49 -26.75
C ALA A 500 11.12 8.70 -25.94
N ILE A 501 11.79 9.02 -24.81
CA ILE A 501 11.52 10.22 -24.01
C ILE A 501 11.66 11.48 -24.89
N THR A 502 12.79 11.62 -25.56
CA THR A 502 13.08 12.78 -26.42
C THR A 502 12.09 12.88 -27.57
N HIS A 503 11.74 11.76 -28.20
CA HIS A 503 10.76 11.71 -29.27
C HIS A 503 9.39 12.16 -28.80
N GLY A 504 8.88 11.60 -27.71
CA GLY A 504 7.57 11.94 -27.14
C GLY A 504 7.48 13.41 -26.73
N ALA A 505 8.48 13.92 -26.01
CA ALA A 505 8.53 15.33 -25.61
C ALA A 505 8.58 16.27 -26.82
N LYS A 506 9.35 15.94 -27.86
CA LYS A 506 9.45 16.74 -29.09
C LYS A 506 8.12 16.77 -29.87
N GLN A 507 7.45 15.61 -29.99
CA GLN A 507 6.15 15.56 -30.71
C GLN A 507 5.08 16.30 -29.90
N ALA A 508 5.03 16.12 -28.62
CA ALA A 508 4.12 16.86 -27.75
C ALA A 508 4.34 18.38 -27.85
N ALA A 509 5.59 18.84 -27.79
CA ALA A 509 5.94 20.26 -27.91
C ALA A 509 5.48 20.87 -29.26
N ARG A 510 5.52 20.08 -30.33
CA ARG A 510 5.01 20.53 -31.66
C ARG A 510 3.50 20.75 -31.64
N LEU A 511 2.76 19.99 -30.81
CA LEU A 511 1.31 20.00 -30.76
C LEU A 511 0.76 20.87 -29.59
N ALA A 512 1.61 21.27 -28.65
CA ALA A 512 1.22 21.92 -27.39
C ALA A 512 0.50 23.28 -27.58
N GLY A 513 0.62 23.93 -28.72
CA GLY A 513 0.00 25.24 -28.94
C GLY A 513 0.45 26.26 -27.87
N SER A 514 -0.52 26.82 -27.15
CA SER A 514 -0.31 27.76 -26.04
C SER A 514 -0.45 27.11 -24.63
N ASP A 515 -0.52 25.78 -24.55
CA ASP A 515 -0.66 25.07 -23.26
C ASP A 515 0.67 25.09 -22.50
N GLU A 516 0.76 25.98 -21.52
CA GLU A 516 1.97 26.16 -20.69
C GLU A 516 2.31 24.91 -19.86
N HIS A 517 1.31 24.12 -19.44
CA HIS A 517 1.52 22.90 -18.66
C HIS A 517 2.16 21.81 -19.54
N VAL A 518 1.64 21.61 -20.76
CA VAL A 518 2.23 20.69 -21.74
C VAL A 518 3.67 21.11 -22.09
N ALA A 519 3.93 22.41 -22.25
CA ALA A 519 5.27 22.92 -22.50
C ALA A 519 6.22 22.66 -21.32
N LEU A 520 5.76 22.82 -20.09
CA LEU A 520 6.52 22.48 -18.88
C LEU A 520 6.88 20.99 -18.83
N GLN A 521 5.92 20.10 -19.10
CA GLN A 521 6.16 18.66 -19.16
C GLN A 521 7.21 18.29 -20.23
N CYS A 522 7.09 18.89 -21.42
CA CYS A 522 8.06 18.68 -22.50
C CYS A 522 9.48 19.06 -22.09
N ASP A 523 9.64 20.20 -21.43
CA ASP A 523 10.96 20.69 -21.00
C ASP A 523 11.52 19.82 -19.87
N VAL A 524 10.72 19.41 -18.91
CA VAL A 524 11.16 18.51 -17.80
C VAL A 524 11.57 17.14 -18.34
N PHE A 525 10.81 16.55 -19.26
CA PHE A 525 11.17 15.24 -19.84
C PHE A 525 12.39 15.37 -20.77
N THR A 526 12.53 16.47 -21.48
CA THR A 526 13.74 16.75 -22.28
C THR A 526 14.96 16.94 -21.37
N ALA A 527 14.80 17.64 -20.24
CA ALA A 527 15.86 17.80 -19.24
C ALA A 527 16.27 16.46 -18.63
N PHE A 528 15.30 15.59 -18.32
CA PHE A 528 15.60 14.24 -17.85
C PHE A 528 16.40 13.44 -18.88
N ALA A 529 15.96 13.45 -20.14
CA ALA A 529 16.66 12.75 -21.20
C ALA A 529 18.10 13.29 -21.37
N ALA A 530 18.28 14.61 -21.33
CA ALA A 530 19.58 15.27 -21.41
C ALA A 530 20.49 14.90 -20.20
N ALA A 531 19.94 14.92 -18.97
CA ALA A 531 20.69 14.55 -17.78
C ALA A 531 21.17 13.09 -17.83
N GLN A 532 20.31 12.18 -18.28
CA GLN A 532 20.69 10.77 -18.44
C GLN A 532 21.66 10.52 -19.60
N ALA A 533 21.59 11.36 -20.66
CA ALA A 533 22.51 11.31 -21.79
C ALA A 533 23.88 11.94 -21.49
N GLY A 534 24.07 12.59 -20.37
CA GLY A 534 25.28 13.31 -19.96
C GLY A 534 25.37 14.72 -20.57
N GLU A 535 24.25 15.33 -20.98
CA GLU A 535 24.16 16.69 -21.50
C GLU A 535 23.81 17.66 -20.35
N ALA A 536 24.68 17.76 -19.35
CA ALA A 536 24.41 18.47 -18.08
C ALA A 536 24.00 19.93 -18.29
N ASP A 537 24.71 20.68 -19.13
CA ASP A 537 24.44 22.11 -19.36
C ASP A 537 23.04 22.33 -19.94
N ARG A 538 22.61 21.45 -20.86
CA ARG A 538 21.30 21.52 -21.47
C ARG A 538 20.18 21.20 -20.49
N ALA A 539 20.38 20.17 -19.66
CA ALA A 539 19.41 19.80 -18.64
C ALA A 539 19.22 20.95 -17.63
N GLU A 540 20.33 21.57 -17.21
CA GLU A 540 20.31 22.68 -16.26
C GLU A 540 19.64 23.93 -16.88
N GLU A 541 19.93 24.28 -18.13
CA GLU A 541 19.29 25.41 -18.84
C GLU A 541 17.76 25.27 -18.88
N LEU A 542 17.27 24.09 -19.25
CA LEU A 542 15.83 23.80 -19.32
C LEU A 542 15.17 23.94 -17.94
N LEU A 543 15.75 23.34 -16.90
CA LEU A 543 15.19 23.37 -15.55
C LEU A 543 15.23 24.79 -14.94
N GLN A 544 16.31 25.55 -15.16
CA GLN A 544 16.42 26.92 -14.69
C GLN A 544 15.39 27.82 -15.38
N GLY A 545 15.17 27.64 -16.70
CA GLY A 545 14.15 28.38 -17.46
C GLY A 545 12.73 28.16 -16.95
N ARG A 546 12.47 27.01 -16.29
CA ARG A 546 11.16 26.63 -15.73
C ARG A 546 11.04 26.73 -14.21
N ARG A 547 12.07 27.24 -13.52
CA ARG A 547 12.14 27.26 -12.06
C ARG A 547 10.93 27.92 -11.39
N ALA A 548 10.43 29.02 -11.91
CA ALA A 548 9.27 29.71 -11.34
C ALA A 548 7.97 28.89 -11.50
N GLN A 549 7.79 28.25 -12.63
CA GLN A 549 6.64 27.38 -12.89
C GLN A 549 6.71 26.13 -12.02
N LEU A 550 7.85 25.46 -11.94
CA LEU A 550 8.06 24.31 -11.06
C LEU A 550 7.84 24.66 -9.57
N ALA A 551 8.14 25.89 -9.14
CA ALA A 551 7.86 26.35 -7.79
C ALA A 551 6.36 26.52 -7.50
N ALA A 552 5.56 26.84 -8.52
CA ALA A 552 4.11 27.02 -8.43
C ALA A 552 3.34 25.73 -8.72
N GLU A 553 4.00 24.67 -9.25
CA GLU A 553 3.36 23.43 -9.69
C GLU A 553 2.76 22.65 -8.53
N ASN A 554 1.63 22.00 -8.80
CA ASN A 554 0.99 21.11 -7.85
C ASN A 554 1.82 19.83 -7.67
N THR A 555 2.14 19.50 -6.42
CA THR A 555 2.91 18.30 -6.10
C THR A 555 2.09 17.01 -6.10
N PHE A 556 0.77 17.12 -6.20
CA PHE A 556 -0.17 15.98 -6.28
C PHE A 556 -0.53 15.56 -7.69
N ASP A 557 0.15 16.10 -8.70
CA ASP A 557 -0.07 15.71 -10.07
C ASP A 557 0.50 14.31 -10.35
N LEU A 558 -0.23 13.51 -11.13
CA LEU A 558 0.21 12.19 -11.60
C LEU A 558 1.46 12.28 -12.48
N ASP A 559 1.70 13.42 -13.09
CA ASP A 559 2.86 13.67 -13.94
C ASP A 559 4.16 13.83 -13.14
N GLN A 560 4.07 14.05 -11.84
CA GLN A 560 5.19 14.10 -10.90
C GLN A 560 6.35 14.99 -11.39
N LEU A 561 6.06 16.12 -12.00
CA LEU A 561 7.05 17.00 -12.64
C LEU A 561 8.10 17.54 -11.67
N VAL A 562 7.66 17.89 -10.45
CA VAL A 562 8.55 18.37 -9.39
C VAL A 562 9.55 17.28 -8.99
N VAL A 563 9.08 16.05 -8.82
CA VAL A 563 9.92 14.88 -8.49
C VAL A 563 10.87 14.56 -9.64
N THR A 564 10.36 14.51 -10.88
CA THR A 564 11.17 14.26 -12.08
C THR A 564 12.28 15.30 -12.25
N SER A 565 11.99 16.58 -11.96
CA SER A 565 13.00 17.64 -11.94
C SER A 565 14.06 17.43 -10.85
N GLY A 566 13.64 17.01 -9.65
CA GLY A 566 14.57 16.60 -8.58
C GLY A 566 15.46 15.43 -9.00
N VAL A 567 14.89 14.44 -9.68
CA VAL A 567 15.65 13.28 -10.23
C VAL A 567 16.64 13.71 -11.31
N CYS A 568 16.30 14.70 -12.14
CA CYS A 568 17.27 15.28 -13.09
C CYS A 568 18.49 15.85 -12.34
N TYR A 569 18.28 16.63 -11.30
CA TYR A 569 19.38 17.16 -10.49
C TYR A 569 20.17 16.08 -9.76
N LEU A 570 19.53 15.00 -9.29
CA LEU A 570 20.25 13.84 -8.74
C LEU A 570 21.14 13.16 -9.79
N ALA A 571 20.64 13.01 -11.02
CA ALA A 571 21.42 12.45 -12.12
C ALA A 571 22.65 13.29 -12.48
N LEU A 572 22.59 14.60 -12.19
CA LEU A 572 23.69 15.56 -12.36
C LEU A 572 24.53 15.72 -11.10
N GLU A 573 24.26 14.98 -10.04
CA GLU A 573 24.90 15.09 -8.71
C GLU A 573 24.74 16.50 -8.08
N ARG A 574 23.69 17.23 -8.46
CA ARG A 574 23.33 18.55 -7.93
C ARG A 574 22.35 18.40 -6.76
N THR A 575 22.84 17.85 -5.65
CA THR A 575 21.99 17.53 -4.50
C THR A 575 21.37 18.77 -3.84
N ALA A 576 22.07 19.90 -3.87
CA ALA A 576 21.60 21.18 -3.33
C ALA A 576 20.33 21.69 -4.05
N GLU A 577 20.23 21.47 -5.35
CA GLU A 577 19.08 21.84 -6.17
C GLU A 577 17.98 20.77 -6.11
N ALA A 578 18.34 19.48 -5.99
CA ALA A 578 17.40 18.39 -5.88
C ALA A 578 16.62 18.41 -4.56
N ARG A 579 17.31 18.67 -3.43
CA ARG A 579 16.75 18.61 -2.08
C ARG A 579 15.47 19.43 -1.89
N PRO A 580 15.40 20.73 -2.23
CA PRO A 580 14.18 21.51 -2.03
C PRO A 580 12.98 21.02 -2.83
N LEU A 581 13.21 20.45 -4.02
CA LEU A 581 12.14 19.91 -4.86
C LEU A 581 11.60 18.62 -4.27
N LEU A 582 12.48 17.68 -3.94
CA LEU A 582 12.09 16.39 -3.37
C LEU A 582 11.47 16.53 -1.97
N THR A 583 12.02 17.41 -1.13
CA THR A 583 11.47 17.69 0.21
C THR A 583 10.07 18.27 0.10
N ARG A 584 9.85 19.26 -0.78
CA ARG A 584 8.51 19.85 -0.99
C ARG A 584 7.49 18.81 -1.43
N ALA A 585 7.85 17.95 -2.39
CA ALA A 585 6.96 16.91 -2.87
C ALA A 585 6.64 15.89 -1.75
N LEU A 586 7.66 15.49 -1.00
CA LEU A 586 7.52 14.54 0.09
C LEU A 586 6.67 15.11 1.24
N ASP A 587 6.93 16.34 1.66
CA ASP A 587 6.18 17.01 2.73
C ASP A 587 4.72 17.21 2.36
N ALA A 588 4.44 17.62 1.11
CA ALA A 588 3.08 17.75 0.63
C ALA A 588 2.36 16.39 0.64
N SER A 589 3.03 15.32 0.16
CA SER A 589 2.45 13.97 0.16
C SER A 589 2.25 13.42 1.57
N ARG A 590 3.14 13.73 2.51
CA ARG A 590 2.98 13.38 3.93
C ARG A 590 1.82 14.15 4.57
N GLN A 591 1.71 15.45 4.34
CA GLN A 591 0.60 16.26 4.84
C GLN A 591 -0.75 15.81 4.32
N ALA A 592 -0.81 15.36 3.07
CA ALA A 592 -2.01 14.81 2.46
C ALA A 592 -2.23 13.32 2.76
N ASN A 593 -1.29 12.66 3.47
CA ASN A 593 -1.29 11.22 3.71
C ASN A 593 -1.38 10.39 2.41
N ALA A 594 -0.77 10.86 1.32
CA ALA A 594 -0.81 10.25 0.01
C ALA A 594 0.21 9.11 -0.12
N ALA A 595 -0.05 7.97 0.53
CA ALA A 595 0.89 6.85 0.62
C ALA A 595 1.35 6.29 -0.75
N GLY A 596 0.50 6.32 -1.77
CA GLY A 596 0.87 5.93 -3.13
C GLY A 596 1.95 6.85 -3.72
N LEU A 597 1.82 8.17 -3.54
CA LEU A 597 2.82 9.14 -3.99
C LEU A 597 4.10 9.03 -3.17
N LEU A 598 4.00 8.82 -1.86
CA LEU A 598 5.15 8.59 -0.99
C LEU A 598 5.96 7.38 -1.45
N ALA A 599 5.31 6.29 -1.80
CA ALA A 599 5.97 5.08 -2.31
C ALA A 599 6.83 5.35 -3.56
N HIS A 600 6.45 6.33 -4.39
CA HIS A 600 7.21 6.77 -5.56
C HIS A 600 8.34 7.76 -5.22
N GLN A 601 8.13 8.65 -4.24
CA GLN A 601 9.02 9.76 -3.93
C GLN A 601 10.18 9.37 -3.00
N LEU A 602 9.89 8.49 -2.02
CA LEU A 602 10.85 8.05 -1.01
C LEU A 602 12.14 7.44 -1.56
N PRO A 603 12.13 6.59 -2.62
CA PRO A 603 13.36 6.04 -3.18
C PRO A 603 14.32 7.13 -3.70
N TRP A 604 13.79 8.23 -4.25
CA TRP A 604 14.59 9.34 -4.74
C TRP A 604 15.18 10.17 -3.61
N MET A 605 14.42 10.38 -2.54
CA MET A 605 14.94 11.02 -1.34
C MET A 605 16.00 10.15 -0.66
N ALA A 606 15.81 8.83 -0.60
CA ALA A 606 16.80 7.88 -0.11
C ALA A 606 18.10 7.92 -0.93
N LEU A 607 17.98 8.05 -2.27
CA LEU A 607 19.15 8.20 -3.14
C LEU A 607 19.88 9.54 -2.90
N LEU A 608 19.15 10.63 -2.64
CA LEU A 608 19.73 11.92 -2.29
C LEU A 608 20.55 11.81 -1.00
N GLU A 609 19.98 11.23 0.06
CA GLU A 609 20.68 11.03 1.34
C GLU A 609 21.91 10.12 1.18
N TRP A 610 21.81 9.08 0.34
CA TRP A 610 22.94 8.24 -0.03
C TRP A 610 24.08 9.03 -0.68
N LEU A 611 23.77 9.93 -1.63
CA LEU A 611 24.76 10.75 -2.32
C LEU A 611 25.43 11.75 -1.38
N GLU A 612 24.70 12.34 -0.44
CA GLU A 612 25.23 13.28 0.55
C GLU A 612 25.96 12.60 1.71
N GLY A 613 25.77 11.28 1.89
CA GLY A 613 26.46 10.48 2.90
C GLY A 613 25.66 10.29 4.20
N ASP A 614 24.39 10.69 4.27
CA ASP A 614 23.51 10.33 5.37
C ASP A 614 22.85 8.96 5.09
N TRP A 615 23.65 7.92 5.19
CA TRP A 615 23.22 6.56 4.86
C TRP A 615 22.17 6.01 5.80
N THR A 616 22.17 6.49 7.04
CA THR A 616 21.16 6.11 8.04
C THR A 616 19.76 6.58 7.62
N SER A 617 19.65 7.85 7.24
CA SER A 617 18.39 8.38 6.68
C SER A 617 18.02 7.70 5.36
N ALA A 618 19.01 7.43 4.49
CA ALA A 618 18.79 6.71 3.25
C ALA A 618 18.17 5.33 3.49
N LEU A 619 18.69 4.57 4.45
CA LEU A 619 18.21 3.23 4.79
C LEU A 619 16.76 3.28 5.32
N ALA A 620 16.46 4.22 6.21
CA ALA A 620 15.12 4.37 6.77
C ALA A 620 14.08 4.70 5.69
N LEU A 621 14.38 5.67 4.80
CA LEU A 621 13.51 6.07 3.70
C LEU A 621 13.31 4.94 2.68
N ALA A 622 14.36 4.17 2.38
CA ALA A 622 14.27 3.04 1.46
C ALA A 622 13.42 1.89 2.03
N HIS A 623 13.51 1.61 3.33
CA HIS A 623 12.64 0.65 4.00
C HIS A 623 11.18 1.12 4.00
N GLU A 624 10.91 2.39 4.30
CA GLU A 624 9.58 2.99 4.24
C GLU A 624 8.99 2.83 2.83
N ALA A 625 9.77 3.13 1.79
CA ALA A 625 9.36 2.95 0.41
C ALA A 625 8.99 1.50 0.07
N ALA A 626 9.82 0.54 0.46
CA ALA A 626 9.60 -0.88 0.20
C ALA A 626 8.34 -1.39 0.92
N GLU A 627 8.09 -0.94 2.14
CA GLU A 627 6.90 -1.29 2.90
C GLU A 627 5.64 -0.68 2.28
N LEU A 628 5.64 0.62 1.95
CA LEU A 628 4.50 1.30 1.34
C LEU A 628 4.14 0.70 -0.02
N THR A 629 5.11 0.36 -0.87
CA THR A 629 4.83 -0.30 -2.16
C THR A 629 4.15 -1.65 -2.00
N SER A 630 4.48 -2.40 -0.93
CA SER A 630 3.82 -3.68 -0.64
C SER A 630 2.38 -3.50 -0.13
N GLN A 631 2.11 -2.40 0.55
CA GLN A 631 0.80 -2.11 1.18
C GLN A 631 -0.19 -1.45 0.23
N THR A 632 0.29 -0.59 -0.67
CA THR A 632 -0.56 0.19 -1.59
C THR A 632 -0.94 -0.55 -2.86
N GLY A 633 -0.33 -1.70 -3.15
CA GLY A 633 -0.56 -2.44 -4.40
C GLY A 633 0.02 -1.75 -5.65
N TRP A 634 0.80 -0.69 -5.51
CA TRP A 634 1.50 -0.01 -6.61
C TRP A 634 2.71 -0.82 -7.08
N LEU A 635 2.42 -1.94 -7.74
CA LEU A 635 3.41 -2.96 -8.12
C LEU A 635 4.49 -2.43 -9.07
N ALA A 636 4.17 -1.44 -9.90
CA ALA A 636 5.14 -0.84 -10.83
C ALA A 636 6.30 -0.13 -10.13
N GLN A 637 6.10 0.39 -8.91
CA GLN A 637 7.16 1.06 -8.14
C GLN A 637 8.00 0.09 -7.30
N ARG A 638 7.49 -1.10 -7.04
CA ARG A 638 8.16 -2.09 -6.19
C ARG A 638 9.59 -2.44 -6.65
N PRO A 639 9.85 -2.65 -7.95
CA PRO A 639 11.21 -2.93 -8.42
C PRO A 639 12.20 -1.81 -8.07
N ASN A 640 11.81 -0.55 -8.24
CA ASN A 640 12.65 0.61 -7.97
C ASN A 640 12.92 0.77 -6.46
N SER A 641 11.90 0.65 -5.62
CA SER A 641 12.04 0.73 -4.15
C SER A 641 12.98 -0.35 -3.61
N LEU A 642 12.81 -1.61 -4.06
CA LEU A 642 13.64 -2.73 -3.63
C LEU A 642 15.08 -2.63 -4.15
N SER A 643 15.30 -2.15 -5.39
CA SER A 643 16.66 -1.98 -5.93
C SER A 643 17.41 -0.85 -5.23
N THR A 644 16.72 0.23 -4.86
CA THR A 644 17.29 1.32 -4.06
C THR A 644 17.65 0.83 -2.65
N LEU A 645 16.77 0.08 -2.00
CA LEU A 645 17.03 -0.54 -0.71
C LEU A 645 18.25 -1.48 -0.78
N ALA A 646 18.30 -2.39 -1.76
CA ALA A 646 19.41 -3.31 -1.95
C ALA A 646 20.75 -2.57 -2.16
N ARG A 647 20.76 -1.44 -2.90
CA ARG A 647 21.95 -0.62 -3.10
C ARG A 647 22.48 -0.02 -1.80
N ILE A 648 21.58 0.49 -0.96
CA ILE A 648 21.96 1.09 0.33
C ILE A 648 22.47 0.00 1.28
N GLU A 649 21.79 -1.13 1.37
CA GLU A 649 22.20 -2.29 2.14
C GLU A 649 23.56 -2.86 1.69
N ALA A 650 23.85 -2.83 0.38
CA ALA A 650 25.15 -3.21 -0.16
C ALA A 650 26.30 -2.35 0.39
N GLY A 651 26.07 -1.06 0.52
CA GLY A 651 27.04 -0.13 1.11
C GLY A 651 27.37 -0.46 2.56
N PHE A 652 26.35 -0.77 3.37
CA PHE A 652 26.51 -1.22 4.74
C PHE A 652 27.09 -2.64 4.86
N GLY A 653 27.00 -3.45 3.80
CA GLY A 653 27.39 -4.87 3.80
C GLY A 653 26.36 -5.79 4.41
N MET A 654 25.08 -5.42 4.37
CA MET A 654 23.98 -6.21 4.92
C MET A 654 23.65 -7.40 4.02
N ALA A 655 23.48 -8.58 4.62
CA ALA A 655 23.17 -9.82 3.88
C ALA A 655 21.78 -9.77 3.19
N SER A 656 20.82 -9.00 3.74
CA SER A 656 19.48 -8.76 3.20
C SER A 656 19.50 -8.13 1.79
N CYS A 657 20.59 -7.46 1.42
CA CYS A 657 20.78 -6.94 0.07
C CYS A 657 20.51 -7.99 -1.02
N ARG A 658 20.99 -9.24 -0.85
CA ARG A 658 20.79 -10.30 -1.84
C ARG A 658 19.32 -10.69 -1.98
N GLU A 659 18.59 -10.71 -0.89
CA GLU A 659 17.17 -11.03 -0.88
C GLU A 659 16.36 -9.92 -1.55
N HIS A 660 16.58 -8.66 -1.15
CA HIS A 660 15.87 -7.51 -1.73
C HIS A 660 16.23 -7.33 -3.21
N ALA A 661 17.50 -7.56 -3.60
CA ALA A 661 17.88 -7.55 -5.01
C ALA A 661 17.19 -8.66 -5.79
N ALA A 662 17.08 -9.88 -5.26
CA ALA A 662 16.37 -10.97 -5.91
C ALA A 662 14.87 -10.67 -6.08
N GLN A 663 14.24 -10.09 -5.08
CA GLN A 663 12.84 -9.63 -5.17
C GLN A 663 12.68 -8.50 -6.20
N ALA A 664 13.62 -7.53 -6.23
CA ALA A 664 13.64 -6.45 -7.22
C ALA A 664 13.76 -7.01 -8.64
N MET A 665 14.67 -7.96 -8.86
CA MET A 665 14.87 -8.62 -10.16
C MET A 665 13.66 -9.41 -10.62
N ALA A 666 13.00 -10.13 -9.72
CA ALA A 666 11.77 -10.86 -10.04
C ALA A 666 10.66 -9.91 -10.48
N ALA A 667 10.45 -8.82 -9.75
CA ALA A 667 9.46 -7.80 -10.08
C ALA A 667 9.82 -7.03 -11.36
N ALA A 668 11.09 -6.68 -11.56
CA ALA A 668 11.59 -6.00 -12.77
C ALA A 668 11.44 -6.86 -14.03
N ARG A 669 11.67 -8.17 -13.91
CA ARG A 669 11.49 -9.12 -15.04
C ARG A 669 10.02 -9.20 -15.44
N ALA A 670 9.11 -9.24 -14.49
CA ALA A 670 7.68 -9.27 -14.76
C ALA A 670 7.19 -7.98 -15.46
N GLY A 671 7.79 -6.82 -15.13
CA GLY A 671 7.44 -5.51 -15.71
C GLY A 671 8.27 -5.08 -16.95
N GLY A 672 9.27 -5.84 -17.37
CA GLY A 672 10.16 -5.45 -18.48
C GLY A 672 11.16 -4.34 -18.13
N HIS A 673 11.47 -4.10 -16.85
CA HIS A 673 12.29 -2.97 -16.37
C HIS A 673 13.79 -3.33 -16.39
N ALA A 674 14.42 -3.32 -17.57
CA ALA A 674 15.83 -3.69 -17.75
C ALA A 674 16.81 -2.84 -16.90
N ALA A 675 16.58 -1.53 -16.82
CA ALA A 675 17.42 -0.64 -16.02
C ALA A 675 17.37 -0.98 -14.51
N THR A 676 16.18 -1.26 -13.98
CA THR A 676 16.02 -1.67 -12.57
C THR A 676 16.66 -3.03 -12.30
N MET A 677 16.58 -3.95 -13.28
CA MET A 677 17.30 -5.21 -13.22
C MET A 677 18.81 -4.98 -13.08
N ALA A 678 19.35 -4.08 -13.93
CA ALA A 678 20.77 -3.74 -13.89
C ALA A 678 21.17 -3.07 -12.56
N HIS A 679 20.34 -2.18 -12.00
CA HIS A 679 20.58 -1.58 -10.68
C HIS A 679 20.60 -2.61 -9.55
N ALA A 680 19.67 -3.56 -9.54
CA ALA A 680 19.60 -4.61 -8.52
C ALA A 680 20.84 -5.53 -8.58
N LEU A 681 21.26 -5.93 -9.78
CA LEU A 681 22.48 -6.72 -9.99
C LEU A 681 23.75 -5.94 -9.60
N ALA A 682 23.79 -4.63 -9.93
CA ALA A 682 24.92 -3.77 -9.53
C ALA A 682 25.01 -3.60 -8.01
N ALA A 683 23.86 -3.61 -7.29
CA ALA A 683 23.86 -3.61 -5.84
C ALA A 683 24.49 -4.89 -5.26
N VAL A 684 24.17 -6.06 -5.82
CA VAL A 684 24.83 -7.32 -5.43
C VAL A 684 26.33 -7.24 -5.71
N GLY A 685 26.72 -6.75 -6.88
CA GLY A 685 28.14 -6.58 -7.23
C GLY A 685 28.89 -5.63 -6.28
N LEU A 686 28.25 -4.53 -5.85
CA LEU A 686 28.82 -3.61 -4.86
C LEU A 686 28.99 -4.30 -3.49
N LEU A 687 28.02 -5.09 -3.04
CA LEU A 687 28.10 -5.90 -1.83
C LEU A 687 29.30 -6.86 -1.88
N GLU A 688 29.41 -7.64 -2.96
CA GLU A 688 30.49 -8.65 -3.11
C GLU A 688 31.88 -8.00 -3.20
N LEU A 689 31.97 -6.80 -3.83
CA LEU A 689 33.21 -6.00 -3.81
C LEU A 689 33.59 -5.55 -2.39
N GLY A 690 32.60 -5.16 -1.59
CA GLY A 690 32.79 -4.77 -0.19
C GLY A 690 33.26 -5.93 0.68
N LEU A 691 32.64 -7.09 0.51
CA LEU A 691 32.94 -8.34 1.23
C LEU A 691 34.24 -9.02 0.76
N ASP A 692 34.90 -8.48 -0.26
CA ASP A 692 36.12 -9.01 -0.88
C ASP A 692 35.93 -10.35 -1.58
N HIS A 693 34.78 -10.56 -2.22
CA HIS A 693 34.46 -11.71 -3.07
C HIS A 693 34.53 -11.31 -4.56
N PRO A 694 35.72 -11.25 -5.16
CA PRO A 694 35.90 -10.65 -6.48
C PRO A 694 35.28 -11.45 -7.62
N HIS A 695 35.16 -12.77 -7.53
CA HIS A 695 34.58 -13.59 -8.59
C HIS A 695 33.07 -13.42 -8.65
N GLU A 696 32.42 -13.44 -7.52
CA GLU A 696 30.97 -13.19 -7.37
C GLU A 696 30.64 -11.74 -7.79
N ALA A 697 31.50 -10.79 -7.47
CA ALA A 697 31.36 -9.41 -7.92
C ALA A 697 31.46 -9.29 -9.45
N VAL A 698 32.37 -10.03 -10.09
CA VAL A 698 32.48 -10.06 -11.56
C VAL A 698 31.20 -10.61 -12.18
N GLU A 699 30.69 -11.72 -11.66
CA GLU A 699 29.47 -12.34 -12.17
C GLU A 699 28.29 -11.36 -12.09
N ALA A 700 28.01 -10.82 -10.92
CA ALA A 700 26.88 -9.91 -10.71
C ALA A 700 27.00 -8.60 -11.54
N LEU A 701 28.22 -8.02 -11.63
CA LEU A 701 28.42 -6.77 -12.39
C LEU A 701 28.43 -6.99 -13.90
N GLN A 702 28.89 -8.17 -14.37
CA GLN A 702 28.79 -8.52 -15.79
C GLN A 702 27.32 -8.73 -16.16
N ASP A 703 26.55 -9.44 -15.34
CA ASP A 703 25.10 -9.59 -15.55
C ASP A 703 24.38 -8.25 -15.52
N ALA A 704 24.79 -7.33 -14.62
CA ALA A 704 24.26 -5.95 -14.60
C ALA A 704 24.57 -5.20 -15.91
N TRP A 705 25.78 -5.32 -16.41
CA TRP A 705 26.21 -4.71 -17.66
C TRP A 705 25.43 -5.24 -18.87
N ASP A 706 25.25 -6.57 -18.90
CA ASP A 706 24.52 -7.24 -19.99
C ASP A 706 23.02 -6.94 -19.94
N ALA A 707 22.44 -6.87 -18.73
CA ALA A 707 21.04 -6.46 -18.54
C ALA A 707 20.80 -5.00 -18.94
N ALA A 708 21.74 -4.09 -18.68
CA ALA A 708 21.65 -2.71 -19.11
C ALA A 708 21.66 -2.60 -20.63
N GLY A 709 22.48 -3.41 -21.28
CA GLY A 709 22.59 -3.45 -22.74
C GLY A 709 23.42 -2.29 -23.33
N PRO A 710 23.76 -2.37 -24.63
CA PRO A 710 24.67 -1.43 -25.30
C PRO A 710 24.08 -0.04 -25.51
N GLN A 711 22.76 0.09 -25.46
CA GLN A 711 22.03 1.35 -25.64
C GLN A 711 21.57 2.00 -24.34
N ALA A 712 22.02 1.45 -23.20
CA ALA A 712 21.67 2.01 -21.90
C ALA A 712 22.10 3.47 -21.75
N ALA A 713 21.39 4.21 -20.93
CA ALA A 713 21.74 5.57 -20.59
C ALA A 713 23.17 5.63 -20.05
N PRO A 714 24.01 6.58 -20.51
CA PRO A 714 25.39 6.75 -20.04
C PRO A 714 25.50 6.77 -18.51
N ASN A 715 24.55 7.40 -17.84
CA ASN A 715 24.53 7.48 -16.39
C ASN A 715 24.38 6.10 -15.71
N LEU A 716 23.55 5.20 -16.26
CA LEU A 716 23.43 3.82 -15.77
C LEU A 716 24.74 3.04 -16.00
N GLN A 717 25.35 3.19 -17.18
CA GLN A 717 26.61 2.54 -17.50
C GLN A 717 27.74 2.97 -16.53
N LEU A 718 27.79 4.26 -16.19
CA LEU A 718 28.75 4.83 -15.23
C LEU A 718 28.58 4.31 -13.79
N GLN A 719 27.39 3.87 -13.43
CA GLN A 719 27.17 3.25 -12.12
C GLN A 719 27.69 1.80 -12.04
N ILE A 720 27.89 1.13 -13.17
CA ILE A 720 28.31 -0.27 -13.25
C ILE A 720 29.79 -0.41 -13.62
N LEU A 721 30.22 0.31 -14.64
CA LEU A 721 31.50 0.05 -15.29
C LEU A 721 32.74 0.26 -14.41
N PRO A 722 32.84 1.30 -13.54
CA PRO A 722 33.99 1.45 -12.63
C PRO A 722 34.11 0.31 -11.62
N ASP A 723 32.98 -0.25 -11.20
CA ASP A 723 32.93 -1.36 -10.26
C ASP A 723 33.29 -2.67 -10.95
N LEU A 724 32.84 -2.88 -12.17
CA LEU A 724 33.23 -4.03 -13.01
C LEU A 724 34.72 -4.03 -13.32
N VAL A 725 35.32 -2.88 -13.68
CA VAL A 725 36.77 -2.74 -13.85
C VAL A 725 37.50 -3.08 -12.56
N THR A 726 37.03 -2.58 -11.42
CA THR A 726 37.62 -2.89 -10.11
C THR A 726 37.51 -4.38 -9.77
N ALA A 727 36.38 -5.02 -10.05
CA ALA A 727 36.14 -6.44 -9.83
C ALA A 727 37.05 -7.29 -10.72
N TYR A 728 37.19 -6.96 -12.00
CA TYR A 728 38.14 -7.66 -12.91
C TYR A 728 39.57 -7.61 -12.41
N VAL A 729 40.06 -6.44 -11.98
CA VAL A 729 41.41 -6.31 -11.46
C VAL A 729 41.61 -7.16 -10.20
N LYS A 730 40.61 -7.17 -9.30
CA LYS A 730 40.68 -8.00 -8.08
C LYS A 730 40.60 -9.48 -8.36
N ALA A 731 39.87 -9.92 -9.37
CA ALA A 731 39.80 -11.30 -9.83
C ALA A 731 40.97 -11.73 -10.69
N GLY A 732 41.95 -10.85 -10.94
CA GLY A 732 43.12 -11.14 -11.77
C GLY A 732 42.92 -11.05 -13.28
N LEU A 733 41.74 -10.57 -13.72
CA LEU A 733 41.32 -10.47 -15.12
C LEU A 733 41.73 -9.10 -15.73
N ARG A 734 43.02 -8.75 -15.62
CA ARG A 734 43.55 -7.41 -15.98
C ARG A 734 43.29 -7.03 -17.44
N ASP A 735 43.35 -7.96 -18.37
CA ASP A 735 43.15 -7.70 -19.81
C ASP A 735 41.71 -7.24 -20.05
N ARG A 736 40.73 -7.92 -19.45
CA ARG A 736 39.32 -7.50 -19.51
C ARG A 736 39.09 -6.12 -18.91
N ALA A 737 39.75 -5.82 -17.80
CA ALA A 737 39.68 -4.50 -17.17
C ALA A 737 40.22 -3.42 -18.11
N THR A 738 41.37 -3.67 -18.77
CA THR A 738 42.02 -2.73 -19.70
C THR A 738 41.15 -2.48 -20.94
N GLU A 739 40.48 -3.50 -21.46
CA GLU A 739 39.56 -3.39 -22.60
C GLU A 739 38.36 -2.45 -22.32
N LYS A 740 38.01 -2.30 -21.06
CA LYS A 740 36.85 -1.43 -20.67
C LYS A 740 37.24 0.03 -20.44
N LEU A 741 38.50 0.37 -20.26
CA LEU A 741 38.94 1.76 -19.98
C LEU A 741 38.55 2.78 -21.04
N PRO A 742 38.75 2.55 -22.36
CA PRO A 742 38.37 3.55 -23.37
C PRO A 742 36.87 3.89 -23.34
N GLN A 743 36.05 2.88 -23.09
CA GLN A 743 34.59 3.10 -22.96
C GLN A 743 34.26 3.90 -21.71
N LEU A 744 34.95 3.63 -20.58
CA LEU A 744 34.76 4.39 -19.34
C LEU A 744 35.19 5.85 -19.52
N ASP A 745 36.31 6.10 -20.19
CA ASP A 745 36.80 7.44 -20.46
C ASP A 745 35.82 8.26 -21.34
N GLU A 746 35.30 7.63 -22.40
CA GLU A 746 34.29 8.26 -23.28
C GLU A 746 33.04 8.62 -22.49
N LEU A 747 32.51 7.68 -21.69
CA LEU A 747 31.33 7.91 -20.88
C LEU A 747 31.56 9.01 -19.83
N ALA A 748 32.68 8.99 -19.13
CA ALA A 748 33.02 9.97 -18.11
C ALA A 748 33.23 11.39 -18.69
N ALA A 749 33.86 11.46 -19.89
CA ALA A 749 34.01 12.72 -20.60
C ALA A 749 32.66 13.30 -21.03
N ARG A 750 31.80 12.46 -21.58
CA ARG A 750 30.46 12.82 -22.06
C ARG A 750 29.52 13.25 -20.94
N ALA A 751 29.49 12.51 -19.83
CA ALA A 751 28.61 12.83 -18.69
C ALA A 751 28.98 14.12 -17.98
N GLY A 752 30.25 14.55 -18.05
CA GLY A 752 30.71 15.78 -17.39
C GLY A 752 30.76 15.73 -15.87
N LEU A 753 30.31 14.63 -15.25
CA LEU A 753 30.23 14.45 -13.80
C LEU A 753 31.63 14.32 -13.18
N PHE A 754 31.86 15.04 -12.08
CA PHE A 754 33.15 14.97 -11.36
C PHE A 754 33.39 13.58 -10.77
N SER A 755 32.36 12.91 -10.27
CA SER A 755 32.48 11.54 -9.75
C SER A 755 32.85 10.53 -10.83
N ALA A 756 32.30 10.66 -12.05
CA ALA A 756 32.61 9.80 -13.18
C ALA A 756 34.08 9.96 -13.64
N ARG A 757 34.54 11.23 -13.72
CA ARG A 757 35.95 11.52 -14.03
C ARG A 757 36.90 11.01 -12.96
N ALA A 758 36.53 11.17 -11.68
CA ALA A 758 37.30 10.61 -10.56
C ALA A 758 37.32 9.07 -10.60
N ALA A 759 36.20 8.42 -10.92
CA ALA A 759 36.12 6.97 -11.03
C ALA A 759 36.95 6.43 -12.21
N ALA A 760 36.93 7.10 -13.36
CA ALA A 760 37.78 6.74 -14.51
C ALA A 760 39.26 6.87 -14.16
N ALA A 761 39.68 8.00 -13.58
CA ALA A 761 41.07 8.21 -13.14
C ALA A 761 41.48 7.18 -12.09
N ARG A 762 40.62 6.84 -11.14
CA ARG A 762 40.84 5.75 -10.17
C ARG A 762 41.08 4.41 -10.86
N CYS A 763 40.26 4.07 -11.87
CA CYS A 763 40.44 2.82 -12.63
C CYS A 763 41.78 2.76 -13.38
N HIS A 764 42.21 3.87 -14.00
CA HIS A 764 43.54 3.99 -14.57
C HIS A 764 44.63 3.81 -13.50
N GLY A 765 44.53 4.47 -12.34
CA GLY A 765 45.50 4.33 -11.25
C GLY A 765 45.58 2.92 -10.67
N ILE A 766 44.45 2.16 -10.70
CA ILE A 766 44.47 0.75 -10.30
C ILE A 766 45.22 -0.14 -11.32
N LEU A 767 45.10 0.16 -12.61
CA LEU A 767 45.67 -0.64 -13.71
C LEU A 767 47.07 -0.19 -14.10
N GLU A 768 47.46 1.09 -13.96
CA GLU A 768 48.75 1.60 -14.35
C GLU A 768 49.91 0.96 -13.51
N SER A 769 51.02 0.72 -14.18
CA SER A 769 52.13 0.04 -13.53
C SER A 769 53.14 0.99 -12.91
N ARG A 770 53.44 2.14 -13.55
CA ARG A 770 54.50 3.06 -13.14
C ARG A 770 53.99 4.38 -12.59
N ASP A 771 53.21 5.11 -13.37
CA ASP A 771 52.78 6.49 -13.05
C ASP A 771 51.41 6.54 -12.42
N PHE A 772 51.01 5.55 -11.63
CA PHE A 772 49.68 5.43 -10.99
C PHE A 772 49.38 6.59 -10.05
N ALA A 773 50.37 7.25 -9.48
CA ALA A 773 50.18 8.32 -8.51
C ALA A 773 49.46 9.53 -9.16
N GLU A 774 49.90 9.91 -10.39
CA GLU A 774 49.30 11.02 -11.13
C GLU A 774 47.79 10.81 -11.37
N TRP A 775 47.40 9.58 -11.70
CA TRP A 775 46.00 9.26 -11.88
C TRP A 775 45.19 9.34 -10.59
N PHE A 776 45.74 8.89 -9.46
CA PHE A 776 45.03 9.05 -8.17
C PHE A 776 44.98 10.47 -7.69
N GLU A 777 46.02 11.27 -7.88
CA GLU A 777 46.02 12.69 -7.58
C GLU A 777 45.00 13.45 -8.43
N GLN A 778 44.92 13.11 -9.71
CA GLN A 778 43.87 13.62 -10.60
C GLN A 778 42.47 13.20 -10.11
N ALA A 779 42.27 11.93 -9.68
CA ALA A 779 41.00 11.48 -9.14
C ALA A 779 40.61 12.27 -7.88
N LEU A 780 41.57 12.53 -6.97
CA LEU A 780 41.36 13.29 -5.75
C LEU A 780 41.00 14.77 -6.07
N SER A 781 41.69 15.38 -7.07
CA SER A 781 41.36 16.74 -7.51
C SER A 781 39.94 16.90 -8.03
N TRP A 782 39.35 15.84 -8.62
CA TRP A 782 37.93 15.83 -9.01
C TRP A 782 37.01 15.71 -7.77
N HIS A 783 37.42 14.93 -6.75
CA HIS A 783 36.65 14.82 -5.51
C HIS A 783 36.58 16.13 -4.75
N ASP A 784 37.60 16.96 -4.77
CA ASP A 784 37.63 18.30 -4.15
C ASP A 784 36.58 19.25 -4.73
N ARG A 785 36.00 18.94 -5.88
CA ARG A 785 34.95 19.74 -6.53
C ARG A 785 33.52 19.36 -6.08
N GLY A 786 33.39 18.46 -5.12
CA GLY A 786 32.12 17.97 -4.59
C GLY A 786 31.64 16.72 -5.30
N THR A 787 31.95 15.57 -4.75
CA THR A 787 31.45 14.27 -5.20
C THR A 787 30.95 13.49 -3.99
N PRO A 788 30.14 12.42 -4.22
CA PRO A 788 29.67 11.59 -3.13
C PRO A 788 30.83 11.05 -2.27
N PRO A 789 30.78 11.20 -0.93
CA PRO A 789 31.89 10.86 -0.02
C PRO A 789 32.31 9.38 -0.10
N PHE A 790 31.39 8.49 -0.45
CA PHE A 790 31.73 7.07 -0.67
C PHE A 790 32.69 6.85 -1.84
N GLN A 791 32.51 7.56 -2.95
CA GLN A 791 33.45 7.46 -4.09
C GLN A 791 34.82 8.02 -3.74
N HIS A 792 34.86 9.08 -2.95
CA HIS A 792 36.09 9.67 -2.43
C HIS A 792 36.85 8.67 -1.54
N ALA A 793 36.16 8.05 -0.59
CA ALA A 793 36.73 7.01 0.29
C ALA A 793 37.31 5.84 -0.51
N ARG A 794 36.61 5.39 -1.55
CA ARG A 794 37.08 4.30 -2.45
C ARG A 794 38.33 4.67 -3.21
N THR A 795 38.49 5.91 -3.61
CA THR A 795 39.74 6.41 -4.27
C THR A 795 40.90 6.39 -3.30
N HIS A 796 40.73 6.91 -2.09
CA HIS A 796 41.75 6.83 -1.04
C HIS A 796 42.17 5.40 -0.72
N LEU A 797 41.22 4.47 -0.59
CA LEU A 797 41.51 3.06 -0.34
C LEU A 797 42.33 2.47 -1.48
N ALA A 798 41.92 2.69 -2.72
CA ALA A 798 42.62 2.14 -3.89
C ALA A 798 44.07 2.72 -4.00
N TYR A 799 44.23 4.01 -3.77
CA TYR A 799 45.52 4.68 -3.76
C TYR A 799 46.42 4.15 -2.65
N GLY A 800 45.90 4.01 -1.43
CA GLY A 800 46.62 3.47 -0.29
C GLY A 800 47.13 2.02 -0.55
N ILE A 801 46.27 1.17 -1.17
CA ILE A 801 46.67 -0.18 -1.56
C ILE A 801 47.83 -0.17 -2.58
N ARG A 802 47.75 0.71 -3.58
CA ARG A 802 48.80 0.84 -4.61
C ARG A 802 50.13 1.34 -4.01
N LEU A 803 50.08 2.37 -3.15
CA LEU A 803 51.26 2.88 -2.45
C LEU A 803 51.91 1.82 -1.55
N ARG A 804 51.14 1.02 -0.83
CA ARG A 804 51.63 -0.09 -0.04
C ARG A 804 52.36 -1.13 -0.92
N ARG A 805 51.76 -1.50 -2.05
CA ARG A 805 52.35 -2.45 -3.01
C ARG A 805 53.61 -1.90 -3.65
N SER A 806 53.72 -0.57 -3.85
CA SER A 806 54.96 0.07 -4.32
C SER A 806 55.98 0.35 -3.20
N ARG A 807 55.74 -0.18 -1.98
CA ARG A 807 56.57 -0.01 -0.77
C ARG A 807 56.64 1.38 -0.18
N ASN A 808 55.79 2.34 -0.64
CA ASN A 808 55.60 3.66 -0.01
C ASN A 808 54.63 3.51 1.17
N ARG A 809 55.10 2.96 2.29
CA ARG A 809 54.29 2.70 3.48
C ARG A 809 53.79 3.97 4.17
N ALA A 810 54.60 5.07 4.13
CA ALA A 810 54.20 6.33 4.75
C ALA A 810 53.00 6.94 3.99
N GLY A 811 53.09 7.11 2.66
CA GLY A 811 52.03 7.59 1.83
C GLY A 811 50.79 6.68 1.88
N ALA A 812 50.97 5.34 1.93
CA ALA A 812 49.88 4.40 2.08
C ALA A 812 49.05 4.66 3.36
N ARG A 813 49.71 4.87 4.51
CA ARG A 813 49.06 5.13 5.77
C ARG A 813 48.20 6.42 5.73
N VAL A 814 48.71 7.48 5.10
CA VAL A 814 47.96 8.73 4.96
C VAL A 814 46.65 8.47 4.22
N GLN A 815 46.73 7.85 3.05
CA GLN A 815 45.56 7.58 2.22
C GLN A 815 44.57 6.61 2.90
N LEU A 816 45.08 5.56 3.57
CA LEU A 816 44.25 4.60 4.26
C LEU A 816 43.55 5.18 5.52
N HIS A 817 44.16 6.15 6.23
CA HIS A 817 43.50 6.86 7.32
C HIS A 817 42.32 7.71 6.77
N SER A 818 42.54 8.48 5.70
CA SER A 818 41.45 9.25 5.06
C SER A 818 40.33 8.36 4.56
N ALA A 819 40.65 7.19 3.97
CA ALA A 819 39.65 6.22 3.56
C ALA A 819 38.85 5.67 4.76
N LEU A 820 39.56 5.29 5.85
CA LEU A 820 38.94 4.72 7.04
C LEU A 820 37.97 5.73 7.70
N GLU A 821 38.40 6.96 7.89
CA GLU A 821 37.58 8.02 8.45
C GLU A 821 36.29 8.25 7.67
N LEU A 822 36.37 8.27 6.32
CA LEU A 822 35.19 8.41 5.46
C LEU A 822 34.28 7.18 5.54
N PHE A 823 34.81 5.95 5.50
CA PHE A 823 33.99 4.74 5.58
C PHE A 823 33.35 4.56 6.95
N GLU A 824 34.03 4.90 8.03
CA GLU A 824 33.48 4.86 9.38
C GLU A 824 32.33 5.87 9.55
N ARG A 825 32.50 7.07 9.04
CA ARG A 825 31.47 8.09 9.01
C ARG A 825 30.22 7.68 8.24
N LEU A 826 30.39 6.97 7.12
CA LEU A 826 29.29 6.44 6.30
C LEU A 826 28.63 5.18 6.87
N GLY A 827 29.27 4.54 7.85
CA GLY A 827 28.81 3.23 8.30
C GLY A 827 29.13 2.07 7.36
N ALA A 828 30.03 2.26 6.40
CA ALA A 828 30.43 1.29 5.39
C ALA A 828 31.31 0.19 5.98
N ALA A 829 30.76 -0.64 6.86
CA ALA A 829 31.49 -1.59 7.70
C ALA A 829 32.46 -2.53 6.94
N PRO A 830 32.08 -3.19 5.81
CA PRO A 830 33.02 -4.06 5.08
C PRO A 830 34.22 -3.30 4.51
N TRP A 831 33.96 -2.09 3.99
CA TRP A 831 34.97 -1.22 3.42
C TRP A 831 35.93 -0.68 4.50
N ALA A 832 35.40 -0.28 5.65
CA ALA A 832 36.19 0.13 6.82
C ALA A 832 37.05 -1.03 7.32
N GLN A 833 36.49 -2.24 7.46
CA GLN A 833 37.24 -3.42 7.90
C GLN A 833 38.39 -3.77 6.96
N ARG A 834 38.12 -3.72 5.66
CA ARG A 834 39.17 -3.92 4.65
C ARG A 834 40.24 -2.85 4.75
N THR A 835 39.87 -1.59 4.94
CA THR A 835 40.82 -0.48 5.08
C THR A 835 41.71 -0.66 6.31
N ARG A 836 41.15 -1.12 7.44
CA ARG A 836 41.92 -1.47 8.66
C ARG A 836 42.93 -2.56 8.40
N THR A 837 42.53 -3.61 7.68
CA THR A 837 43.42 -4.71 7.29
C THR A 837 44.60 -4.19 6.46
N GLU A 838 44.37 -3.33 5.49
CA GLU A 838 45.42 -2.72 4.65
C GLU A 838 46.29 -1.76 5.48
N LEU A 839 45.71 -1.00 6.44
CA LEU A 839 46.45 -0.11 7.31
C LEU A 839 47.41 -0.87 8.23
N VAL A 840 46.97 -1.94 8.87
CA VAL A 840 47.81 -2.82 9.67
C VAL A 840 48.95 -3.44 8.79
N SER A 841 48.62 -3.88 7.59
CA SER A 841 49.60 -4.41 6.62
C SER A 841 50.63 -3.37 6.17
N SER A 842 50.31 -2.06 6.30
CA SER A 842 51.24 -0.95 6.05
C SER A 842 52.10 -0.58 7.26
N GLY A 843 51.93 -1.24 8.41
CA GLY A 843 52.59 -0.94 9.68
C GLY A 843 51.93 0.19 10.49
N GLY A 844 50.67 0.52 10.22
CA GLY A 844 49.86 1.43 11.01
C GLY A 844 49.09 0.72 12.12
N SER A 845 48.60 1.46 13.10
CA SER A 845 47.61 0.98 14.09
C SER A 845 46.21 1.45 13.67
N ALA A 846 45.26 0.53 13.71
CA ALA A 846 43.87 0.87 13.51
C ALA A 846 43.16 0.92 14.89
N PRO A 847 42.43 2.00 15.26
CA PRO A 847 41.65 2.02 16.48
C PRO A 847 40.54 0.97 16.41
N ALA A 848 40.19 0.38 17.58
CA ALA A 848 39.01 -0.47 17.69
C ALA A 848 37.76 0.40 17.59
N HIS A 849 36.81 0.00 16.77
CA HIS A 849 35.56 0.74 16.56
C HIS A 849 34.42 0.15 17.42
N GLY A 850 33.56 1.02 17.95
CA GLY A 850 32.28 0.63 18.53
C GLY A 850 31.25 0.30 17.44
N ASP A 851 30.28 -0.54 17.78
CA ASP A 851 29.18 -0.84 16.88
C ASP A 851 28.39 0.43 16.52
N ILE A 852 28.01 0.57 15.26
CA ILE A 852 27.15 1.67 14.81
C ILE A 852 25.79 1.54 15.50
N ILE A 853 25.41 2.57 16.23
CA ILE A 853 24.23 2.57 17.12
C ILE A 853 22.95 2.31 16.34
N GLU A 854 22.85 2.87 15.13
CA GLU A 854 21.68 2.77 14.26
C GLU A 854 21.42 1.33 13.76
N LEU A 855 22.45 0.53 13.59
CA LEU A 855 22.32 -0.88 13.21
C LEU A 855 21.74 -1.76 14.33
N ARG A 856 21.61 -1.24 15.53
CA ARG A 856 20.92 -1.92 16.65
C ARG A 856 19.42 -1.69 16.66
N LEU A 857 18.92 -0.73 15.86
CA LEU A 857 17.52 -0.38 15.76
C LEU A 857 16.86 -1.15 14.61
N THR A 858 15.59 -1.50 14.80
CA THR A 858 14.78 -1.99 13.68
C THR A 858 14.49 -0.82 12.72
N PRO A 859 14.14 -1.09 11.45
CA PRO A 859 13.82 -0.03 10.48
C PRO A 859 12.78 0.97 11.02
N GLN A 860 11.75 0.49 11.69
CA GLN A 860 10.69 1.31 12.24
C GLN A 860 11.15 2.14 13.47
N GLU A 861 11.97 1.55 14.33
CA GLU A 861 12.61 2.27 15.42
C GLU A 861 13.56 3.36 14.90
N LEU A 862 14.26 3.10 13.79
CA LEU A 862 15.12 4.07 13.14
C LEU A 862 14.29 5.24 12.56
N GLN A 863 13.19 4.97 11.88
CA GLN A 863 12.26 5.99 11.39
C GLN A 863 11.74 6.88 12.53
N VAL A 864 11.29 6.27 13.63
CA VAL A 864 10.86 7.01 14.83
C VAL A 864 12.00 7.86 15.39
N SER A 865 13.22 7.32 15.49
CA SER A 865 14.38 8.05 16.00
C SER A 865 14.69 9.29 15.15
N LEU A 866 14.64 9.16 13.82
CA LEU A 866 14.89 10.26 12.90
C LEU A 866 13.77 11.32 12.92
N ALA A 867 12.51 10.91 13.06
CA ALA A 867 11.39 11.82 13.23
C ALA A 867 11.56 12.67 14.52
N ILE A 868 11.97 12.02 15.62
CA ILE A 868 12.26 12.69 16.88
C ILE A 868 13.49 13.62 16.78
N GLN A 869 14.52 13.22 16.04
CA GLN A 869 15.71 14.06 15.81
C GLN A 869 15.37 15.35 15.04
N ARG A 870 14.44 15.32 14.10
CA ARG A 870 13.91 16.49 13.39
C ARG A 870 13.09 17.41 14.29
N GLY A 871 12.88 17.06 15.55
CA GLY A 871 12.15 17.86 16.52
C GLY A 871 10.64 17.64 16.55
N LEU A 872 10.11 16.66 15.82
CA LEU A 872 8.69 16.35 15.78
C LEU A 872 8.19 15.92 17.17
N THR A 873 7.01 16.36 17.57
CA THR A 873 6.34 15.80 18.77
C THR A 873 5.95 14.34 18.53
N ASN A 874 5.56 13.59 19.58
CA ASN A 874 5.06 12.23 19.39
C ASN A 874 3.79 12.21 18.52
N ALA A 875 2.96 13.25 18.61
CA ALA A 875 1.75 13.40 17.80
C ALA A 875 2.10 13.66 16.32
N ASP A 876 3.06 14.53 16.04
CA ASP A 876 3.51 14.82 14.67
C ASP A 876 4.19 13.59 14.06
N ALA A 877 5.06 12.91 14.82
CA ALA A 877 5.71 11.66 14.39
C ALA A 877 4.69 10.54 14.13
N ALA A 878 3.66 10.43 14.96
CA ALA A 878 2.57 9.48 14.76
C ALA A 878 1.79 9.76 13.46
N THR A 879 1.52 11.03 13.20
CA THR A 879 0.84 11.45 11.96
C THR A 879 1.71 11.16 10.73
N GLU A 880 3.01 11.52 10.80
CA GLU A 880 3.93 11.37 9.67
C GLU A 880 4.21 9.90 9.33
N LEU A 881 4.32 9.03 10.34
CA LEU A 881 4.66 7.62 10.16
C LEU A 881 3.43 6.71 10.09
N PHE A 882 2.21 7.25 10.06
CA PHE A 882 0.94 6.50 10.07
C PHE A 882 0.84 5.52 11.24
N LEU A 883 1.27 5.95 12.43
CA LEU A 883 1.25 5.19 13.68
C LEU A 883 0.37 5.88 14.72
N SER A 884 0.04 5.18 15.80
CA SER A 884 -0.56 5.82 16.98
C SER A 884 0.51 6.48 17.86
N ILE A 885 0.11 7.47 18.67
CA ILE A 885 1.02 8.11 19.64
C ILE A 885 1.58 7.07 20.60
N LYS A 886 0.77 6.12 21.06
CA LYS A 886 1.21 5.00 21.92
C LYS A 886 2.24 4.10 21.25
N THR A 887 2.07 3.81 19.97
CA THR A 887 3.05 3.05 19.19
C THR A 887 4.39 3.80 19.10
N ILE A 888 4.37 5.12 18.93
CA ILE A 888 5.59 5.95 18.99
C ILE A 888 6.25 5.84 20.37
N GLU A 889 5.49 5.95 21.45
CA GLU A 889 6.00 5.83 22.83
C GLU A 889 6.59 4.45 23.09
N TYR A 890 5.94 3.40 22.60
CA TYR A 890 6.44 2.03 22.67
C TYR A 890 7.79 1.87 21.95
N HIS A 891 7.90 2.39 20.71
CA HIS A 891 9.17 2.38 19.97
C HIS A 891 10.23 3.19 20.71
N LEU A 892 9.91 4.39 21.22
CA LEU A 892 10.85 5.19 22.01
C LEU A 892 11.34 4.45 23.24
N SER A 893 10.48 3.76 23.96
CA SER A 893 10.87 2.94 25.12
C SER A 893 11.82 1.81 24.74
N ASN A 894 11.57 1.14 23.61
CA ASN A 894 12.46 0.11 23.08
C ASN A 894 13.80 0.70 22.60
N ILE A 895 13.78 1.84 21.92
CA ILE A 895 14.98 2.57 21.47
C ILE A 895 15.82 2.94 22.70
N TYR A 896 15.21 3.53 23.72
CA TYR A 896 15.93 3.93 24.94
C TYR A 896 16.58 2.72 25.62
N ARG A 897 15.88 1.60 25.72
CA ARG A 897 16.41 0.34 26.25
C ARG A 897 17.57 -0.20 25.42
N LYS A 898 17.45 -0.23 24.09
CA LYS A 898 18.47 -0.75 23.17
C LYS A 898 19.74 0.10 23.17
N LEU A 899 19.58 1.42 23.27
CA LEU A 899 20.69 2.37 23.26
C LEU A 899 21.23 2.69 24.66
N GLY A 900 20.59 2.17 25.72
CA GLY A 900 21.02 2.43 27.11
C GLY A 900 20.84 3.90 27.54
N ILE A 901 19.83 4.59 27.02
CA ILE A 901 19.49 5.99 27.30
C ILE A 901 18.16 6.10 28.04
N SER A 902 17.87 7.27 28.61
CA SER A 902 16.68 7.46 29.45
C SER A 902 15.81 8.65 29.01
N SER A 903 16.21 9.40 28.00
CA SER A 903 15.47 10.60 27.62
C SER A 903 15.55 10.93 26.12
N ARG A 904 14.50 11.63 25.64
CA ARG A 904 14.40 12.18 24.29
C ARG A 904 15.61 13.08 23.95
N THR A 905 16.05 13.91 24.88
CA THR A 905 17.19 14.80 24.69
C THR A 905 18.49 14.00 24.49
N GLN A 906 18.67 12.88 25.21
CA GLN A 906 19.82 12.01 24.99
C GLN A 906 19.76 11.34 23.62
N LEU A 907 18.59 10.89 23.15
CA LEU A 907 18.41 10.34 21.81
C LEU A 907 18.81 11.37 20.73
N ILE A 908 18.25 12.59 20.81
CA ILE A 908 18.57 13.67 19.87
C ILE A 908 20.06 13.98 19.89
N ARG A 909 20.68 14.03 21.10
CA ARG A 909 22.12 14.32 21.23
C ARG A 909 22.96 13.23 20.56
N ILE A 910 22.71 11.97 20.82
CA ILE A 910 23.47 10.85 20.25
C ILE A 910 23.38 10.87 18.72
N LEU A 911 22.17 10.99 18.17
CA LEU A 911 21.96 11.06 16.73
C LEU A 911 22.52 12.36 16.11
N SER A 912 22.68 13.44 16.89
CA SER A 912 23.27 14.71 16.43
C SER A 912 24.80 14.73 16.58
N GLU A 913 25.36 14.06 17.59
CA GLU A 913 26.80 13.89 17.77
C GLU A 913 27.40 13.03 16.66
N ASP A 914 26.70 11.97 16.23
CA ASP A 914 27.05 11.20 15.03
C ASP A 914 27.02 12.09 13.76
N ARG A 915 26.07 13.01 13.64
CA ARG A 915 25.99 13.97 12.51
C ARG A 915 27.03 15.10 12.59
N THR A 916 27.40 15.57 13.78
CA THR A 916 28.41 16.64 13.92
C THR A 916 29.81 16.11 13.62
N THR A 917 30.04 14.83 13.84
CA THR A 917 31.20 14.10 13.34
C THR A 917 31.16 13.90 11.83
N GLN A 918 29.98 14.07 11.20
CA GLN A 918 29.70 13.88 9.79
C GLN A 918 29.79 15.15 8.91
N SER A 919 29.69 16.35 9.46
CA SER A 919 29.78 17.61 8.68
C SER A 919 31.14 18.31 8.86
N PRO A 920 31.98 18.41 7.83
CA PRO A 920 33.12 19.28 7.88
C PRO A 920 32.61 20.74 7.87
N GLN A 921 33.01 21.55 8.86
CA GLN A 921 32.90 23.01 8.76
C GLN A 921 33.78 23.44 7.59
N LEU A 922 33.15 23.76 6.46
CA LEU A 922 33.78 24.57 5.42
C LEU A 922 34.02 25.94 6.01
N THR A 923 35.20 26.16 6.59
CA THR A 923 35.72 27.50 6.89
C THR A 923 35.84 28.27 5.58
N PRO A 924 35.22 29.45 5.46
CA PRO A 924 35.41 30.26 4.25
C PRO A 924 36.86 30.72 4.24
N THR A 925 37.65 30.23 3.30
CA THR A 925 38.98 30.72 3.00
C THR A 925 38.83 32.19 2.57
N GLN A 926 39.32 33.13 3.39
CA GLN A 926 39.43 34.50 3.02
C GLN A 926 40.24 34.61 1.72
N ALA A 927 39.64 35.21 0.70
CA ALA A 927 40.34 35.58 -0.52
C ALA A 927 41.44 36.59 -0.18
N PRO A 928 42.66 36.44 -0.72
CA PRO A 928 43.68 37.48 -0.60
C PRO A 928 43.28 38.70 -1.46
N ARG A 929 43.51 39.90 -0.89
CA ARG A 929 43.33 41.18 -1.53
C ARG A 929 44.22 41.39 -2.78
#